data_75507bc72058a20381fae65964cec72b
#
_entry.id   75507bc72058a20381fae65964cec72b
#
_cell.length_a   1.000
_cell.length_b   1.000
_cell.length_c   1.000
_cell.angle_alpha   90.00
_cell.angle_beta   90.00
_cell.angle_gamma   90.00
#
_symmetry.space_group_name_H-M   'P 1'
#
loop_
_entity.id
_entity.type
_entity.pdbx_description
1 polymer ?
#
loop_
_entity_poly.entity_id
_entity_poly.type
_entity_poly.pdbx_seq_one_letter_code
_entity_poly.pdbx_strand_id
1 'polypeptide(L)'
;MVRVFFTLLYFIASSSILMGQNASLNANVLSRVQFQGNNSDVWGYQKNGINYAIIGNATKTSVFSLEDPTNPVLRYEANGAQSIWRDIKSYNNHLYVTTDQGQDGLVIIDMTKAPDTISHTNFRPEFNINAQSSILHRCHNLYIDENGICYLAGCNVSQRGVLMFDLNVNPDSPEYKGIADQTYSHDAFTRGDTLYASEINIGKLTIYDVSDKANPKVLGTQATSRDFTHNAWPSDDGKYVFTTDEKAGAYVDAYDITDLPTIKLIDRFRPLERENDGVIPHNTHYYNGYLVTSWYTDGVRIVDAHKPDNLIEVAYYDTWEDAAACHNGFSGCWGAFPFTGTNIVYASDINNGLFVIDVDYKRACYLEGVVKDTDGLAVSNARIDIISDQLNKEFSSPSGEFKTGLAYDGSFQVQVTHPDFVTQVATVNLVRGEVVSWNPVLIRKRPIEVSFVINDKDGQGIPANIFLNNNSKPYNLIASTEGELNQTILSASYELFLNAWGYESIYQPAFMVGEGADNELITTLEKGYNDNFENNLNWTIESTPSMSGEWERVKPRLTKYGSINANPGQDSNDFGNIAYVTGNGNPGAACDDVDNGITRLISPPMDLSGFNLPKLNYDVWFFNDGGSSAINDTLVIKLTNGLEEVVVDKVFGNTGGWKSIRELDLLSFISTEDSLRLIVEASDFADRGHLVEAGFDNFFVTQTVVSSSEDLTSLNNKVTIYPNPSNDHLIIELSEKRNIEVLDYQIVSAMGSVSKVGKIDFHTTRLDINELPVGMYFLDIKGKAPVKFIKQ
;
A
#
# COMPACT_ATOMS: atom_id res chain seq x y z
N MET A 1 16.64 71.95 17.00
CA MET A 1 15.38 71.18 16.82
C MET A 1 15.61 70.29 15.62
N VAL A 2 16.07 69.04 15.88
CA VAL A 2 16.34 68.06 14.82
C VAL A 2 15.21 67.04 14.88
N ARG A 3 14.46 66.91 13.75
CA ARG A 3 13.39 65.90 13.60
C ARG A 3 14.05 64.62 13.03
N VAL A 4 14.02 63.55 13.84
CA VAL A 4 14.40 62.22 13.40
C VAL A 4 13.15 61.55 12.78
N PHE A 5 13.23 61.16 11.48
CA PHE A 5 12.24 60.33 10.81
C PHE A 5 12.55 58.86 11.08
N PHE A 6 11.68 58.12 11.75
CA PHE A 6 11.71 56.67 11.81
C PHE A 6 10.95 56.12 10.60
N THR A 7 11.67 55.45 9.71
CA THR A 7 11.11 54.66 8.61
C THR A 7 10.85 53.26 9.12
N LEU A 8 9.57 52.87 9.29
CA LEU A 8 9.18 51.50 9.63
C LEU A 8 9.27 50.65 8.35
N LEU A 9 10.25 49.75 8.25
CA LEU A 9 10.28 48.71 7.24
C LEU A 9 9.31 47.60 7.69
N TYR A 10 8.22 47.43 6.94
CA TYR A 10 7.38 46.23 7.02
C TYR A 10 8.09 45.08 6.29
N PHE A 11 8.60 44.10 7.02
CA PHE A 11 8.96 42.80 6.48
C PHE A 11 7.64 42.02 6.27
N ILE A 12 7.21 41.92 5.02
CA ILE A 12 6.21 40.92 4.62
C ILE A 12 6.97 39.58 4.59
N ALA A 13 6.86 38.81 5.65
CA ALA A 13 7.22 37.39 5.60
C ALA A 13 6.20 36.69 4.69
N SER A 14 6.59 36.42 3.46
CA SER A 14 5.86 35.44 2.64
C SER A 14 6.07 34.08 3.30
N SER A 15 5.10 33.62 4.07
CA SER A 15 4.98 32.22 4.43
C SER A 15 4.74 31.44 3.14
N SER A 16 5.80 30.89 2.55
CA SER A 16 5.69 29.77 1.65
C SER A 16 5.08 28.62 2.45
N ILE A 17 3.81 28.36 2.22
CA ILE A 17 3.18 27.10 2.61
C ILE A 17 4.00 26.03 1.86
N LEU A 18 4.83 25.27 2.56
CA LEU A 18 5.35 24.01 2.05
C LEU A 18 4.11 23.12 1.86
N MET A 19 3.57 23.12 0.65
CA MET A 19 2.70 22.02 0.22
C MET A 19 3.53 20.74 0.33
N GLY A 20 3.01 19.72 1.00
CA GLY A 20 3.63 18.40 0.98
C GLY A 20 3.88 18.03 -0.48
N GLN A 21 5.10 17.64 -0.82
CA GLN A 21 5.41 17.21 -2.19
C GLN A 21 4.69 15.89 -2.42
N ASN A 22 3.81 15.81 -3.42
CA ASN A 22 3.15 14.58 -3.81
C ASN A 22 4.18 13.49 -4.10
N ALA A 23 3.83 12.24 -3.81
CA ALA A 23 4.73 11.13 -4.08
C ALA A 23 5.05 11.04 -5.58
N SER A 24 6.33 10.93 -5.92
CA SER A 24 6.78 10.85 -7.32
C SER A 24 8.06 10.05 -7.47
N LEU A 25 8.23 9.45 -8.66
CA LEU A 25 9.42 8.76 -9.12
C LEU A 25 9.70 9.19 -10.55
N ASN A 26 10.88 9.71 -10.86
CA ASN A 26 11.28 10.13 -12.22
C ASN A 26 10.23 11.01 -12.95
N ALA A 27 9.43 11.77 -12.20
CA ALA A 27 8.39 12.66 -12.73
C ALA A 27 8.26 13.92 -11.85
N ASN A 28 8.03 15.06 -12.49
CA ASN A 28 7.88 16.36 -11.82
C ASN A 28 6.75 17.16 -12.44
N VAL A 29 5.92 17.83 -11.65
CA VAL A 29 4.90 18.75 -12.15
C VAL A 29 5.53 20.06 -12.57
N LEU A 30 5.25 20.50 -13.79
CA LEU A 30 5.68 21.80 -14.33
C LEU A 30 4.65 22.89 -14.02
N SER A 31 3.39 22.55 -14.15
CA SER A 31 2.28 23.46 -13.86
C SER A 31 0.98 22.71 -13.57
N ARG A 32 0.04 23.42 -12.94
CA ARG A 32 -1.31 22.94 -12.66
C ARG A 32 -2.34 24.02 -12.91
N VAL A 33 -3.48 23.62 -13.46
CA VAL A 33 -4.65 24.51 -13.62
C VAL A 33 -5.83 23.91 -12.87
N GLN A 34 -6.33 24.63 -11.88
CA GLN A 34 -7.50 24.20 -11.11
C GLN A 34 -8.79 24.70 -11.75
N PHE A 35 -9.86 23.95 -11.59
CA PHE A 35 -11.21 24.26 -12.08
C PHE A 35 -12.21 24.24 -10.93
N GLN A 36 -13.34 24.90 -11.14
CA GLN A 36 -14.53 24.70 -10.30
C GLN A 36 -15.34 23.52 -10.88
N GLY A 37 -15.66 22.55 -10.03
CA GLY A 37 -16.35 21.32 -10.42
C GLY A 37 -15.43 20.23 -10.98
N ASN A 38 -16.01 19.08 -11.24
CA ASN A 38 -15.28 17.89 -11.65
C ASN A 38 -14.75 18.00 -13.07
N ASN A 39 -13.58 17.45 -13.29
CA ASN A 39 -12.95 17.30 -14.60
C ASN A 39 -13.08 15.86 -15.10
N SER A 40 -12.83 15.63 -16.38
CA SER A 40 -12.85 14.33 -17.01
C SER A 40 -11.64 14.17 -17.93
N ASP A 41 -11.80 13.66 -19.15
CA ASP A 41 -10.67 13.34 -20.03
C ASP A 41 -9.79 14.54 -20.39
N VAL A 42 -8.54 14.23 -20.75
CA VAL A 42 -7.55 15.15 -21.28
C VAL A 42 -6.98 14.63 -22.59
N TRP A 43 -6.81 15.51 -23.55
CA TRP A 43 -6.18 15.21 -24.84
C TRP A 43 -5.18 16.28 -25.24
N GLY A 44 -4.25 15.93 -26.10
CA GLY A 44 -3.29 16.88 -26.67
C GLY A 44 -3.55 17.16 -28.13
N TYR A 45 -3.17 18.36 -28.56
CA TYR A 45 -3.20 18.77 -29.95
C TYR A 45 -2.01 19.66 -30.25
N GLN A 46 -1.42 19.55 -31.45
CA GLN A 46 -0.33 20.40 -31.85
C GLN A 46 -0.68 21.13 -33.15
N LYS A 47 -0.40 22.43 -33.19
CA LYS A 47 -0.56 23.27 -34.38
C LYS A 47 0.47 24.37 -34.44
N ASN A 48 1.13 24.53 -35.60
CA ASN A 48 2.13 25.56 -35.87
C ASN A 48 3.25 25.61 -34.80
N GLY A 49 3.63 24.45 -34.27
CA GLY A 49 4.66 24.34 -33.22
C GLY A 49 4.16 24.66 -31.82
N ILE A 50 2.88 25.00 -31.64
CA ILE A 50 2.25 25.21 -30.33
C ILE A 50 1.56 23.93 -29.91
N ASN A 51 1.85 23.46 -28.70
CA ASN A 51 1.15 22.38 -28.06
C ASN A 51 -0.08 22.92 -27.30
N TYR A 52 -1.16 22.19 -27.35
CA TYR A 52 -2.39 22.49 -26.61
C TYR A 52 -2.78 21.30 -25.73
N ALA A 53 -3.17 21.59 -24.49
CA ALA A 53 -3.88 20.65 -23.65
C ALA A 53 -5.37 20.97 -23.69
N ILE A 54 -6.20 19.97 -23.92
CA ILE A 54 -7.65 20.06 -23.98
C ILE A 54 -8.20 19.21 -22.83
N ILE A 55 -9.01 19.81 -21.98
CA ILE A 55 -9.57 19.12 -20.80
C ILE A 55 -11.09 19.29 -20.75
N GLY A 56 -11.79 18.20 -20.45
CA GLY A 56 -13.21 18.17 -20.17
C GLY A 56 -13.52 18.62 -18.73
N ASN A 57 -14.59 19.39 -18.59
CA ASN A 57 -15.15 19.78 -17.30
C ASN A 57 -16.66 19.54 -17.33
N ALA A 58 -17.32 19.54 -16.17
CA ALA A 58 -18.75 19.21 -16.05
C ALA A 58 -19.67 20.00 -17.02
N THR A 59 -19.31 21.22 -17.42
CA THR A 59 -20.17 22.09 -18.28
C THR A 59 -19.49 22.59 -19.55
N LYS A 60 -18.23 22.23 -19.76
CA LYS A 60 -17.45 22.76 -20.89
C LYS A 60 -16.22 21.90 -21.22
N THR A 61 -15.65 22.16 -22.38
CA THR A 61 -14.33 21.70 -22.78
C THR A 61 -13.40 22.90 -22.94
N SER A 62 -12.28 22.90 -22.26
CA SER A 62 -11.32 24.03 -22.23
C SER A 62 -10.06 23.68 -23.03
N VAL A 63 -9.57 24.65 -23.83
CA VAL A 63 -8.38 24.53 -24.67
C VAL A 63 -7.31 25.48 -24.14
N PHE A 64 -6.18 24.93 -23.70
CA PHE A 64 -5.02 25.68 -23.19
C PHE A 64 -3.87 25.59 -24.19
N SER A 65 -3.23 26.72 -24.51
CA SER A 65 -1.93 26.68 -25.21
C SER A 65 -0.80 26.51 -24.19
N LEU A 66 0.17 25.67 -24.56
CA LEU A 66 1.35 25.34 -23.79
C LEU A 66 2.62 25.74 -24.57
N GLU A 67 2.66 27.01 -25.06
CA GLU A 67 3.89 27.63 -25.59
C GLU A 67 4.98 27.61 -24.50
N ASP A 68 4.58 27.85 -23.26
CA ASP A 68 5.35 27.63 -22.06
C ASP A 68 4.59 26.59 -21.19
N PRO A 69 5.11 25.38 -21.03
CA PRO A 69 4.44 24.33 -20.25
C PRO A 69 4.37 24.64 -18.75
N THR A 70 5.13 25.61 -18.25
CA THR A 70 5.06 26.09 -16.86
C THR A 70 3.94 27.12 -16.65
N ASN A 71 3.34 27.64 -17.74
CA ASN A 71 2.31 28.68 -17.70
C ASN A 71 1.21 28.45 -18.77
N PRO A 72 0.31 27.47 -18.59
CA PRO A 72 -0.79 27.18 -19.50
C PRO A 72 -1.71 28.40 -19.69
N VAL A 73 -2.03 28.76 -20.92
CA VAL A 73 -2.86 29.91 -21.25
C VAL A 73 -4.18 29.45 -21.86
N LEU A 74 -5.30 29.74 -21.19
CA LEU A 74 -6.64 29.46 -21.71
C LEU A 74 -6.89 30.21 -23.02
N ARG A 75 -7.26 29.49 -24.06
CA ARG A 75 -7.56 30.04 -25.41
C ARG A 75 -9.03 29.97 -25.77
N TYR A 76 -9.72 28.92 -25.31
CA TYR A 76 -11.14 28.73 -25.68
C TYR A 76 -11.87 27.85 -24.65
N GLU A 77 -13.18 28.08 -24.53
CA GLU A 77 -14.07 27.20 -23.79
C GLU A 77 -15.32 26.91 -24.67
N ALA A 78 -15.51 25.66 -25.00
CA ALA A 78 -16.74 25.18 -25.64
C ALA A 78 -17.75 24.81 -24.53
N ASN A 79 -18.73 25.65 -24.30
CA ASN A 79 -19.80 25.38 -23.33
C ASN A 79 -20.76 24.31 -23.87
N GLY A 80 -21.24 23.45 -22.98
CA GLY A 80 -22.14 22.35 -23.30
C GLY A 80 -23.09 21.98 -22.16
N ALA A 81 -23.86 20.93 -22.37
CA ALA A 81 -24.72 20.37 -21.35
C ALA A 81 -23.95 19.88 -20.14
N GLN A 82 -24.62 19.80 -18.99
CA GLN A 82 -24.06 19.18 -17.81
C GLN A 82 -23.74 17.70 -18.09
N SER A 83 -22.47 17.34 -17.99
CA SER A 83 -21.97 15.96 -18.10
C SER A 83 -20.72 15.82 -17.27
N ILE A 84 -20.66 14.79 -16.43
CA ILE A 84 -19.46 14.53 -15.63
C ILE A 84 -18.37 13.86 -16.45
N TRP A 85 -18.69 13.28 -17.61
CA TRP A 85 -17.74 12.66 -18.52
C TRP A 85 -17.78 13.32 -19.89
N ARG A 86 -16.59 13.67 -20.39
CA ARG A 86 -16.33 14.14 -21.74
C ARG A 86 -15.05 13.46 -22.21
N ASP A 87 -15.11 12.74 -23.32
CA ASP A 87 -13.93 12.16 -23.95
C ASP A 87 -13.54 12.98 -25.18
N ILE A 88 -12.24 13.12 -25.44
CA ILE A 88 -11.70 14.10 -26.39
C ILE A 88 -10.67 13.43 -27.31
N LYS A 89 -10.80 13.63 -28.61
CA LYS A 89 -9.77 13.24 -29.59
C LYS A 89 -9.60 14.32 -30.65
N SER A 90 -8.49 14.29 -31.35
CA SER A 90 -8.16 15.24 -32.42
C SER A 90 -7.95 14.57 -33.76
N TYR A 91 -8.39 15.23 -34.82
CA TYR A 91 -8.06 14.82 -36.18
C TYR A 91 -7.94 16.05 -37.09
N ASN A 92 -6.85 16.10 -37.85
CA ASN A 92 -6.50 17.25 -38.69
C ASN A 92 -6.54 18.57 -37.89
N ASN A 93 -7.46 19.47 -38.22
CA ASN A 93 -7.62 20.78 -37.55
C ASN A 93 -8.87 20.84 -36.65
N HIS A 94 -9.38 19.72 -36.21
CA HIS A 94 -10.58 19.68 -35.38
C HIS A 94 -10.34 18.82 -34.14
N LEU A 95 -11.04 19.19 -33.04
CA LEU A 95 -11.19 18.38 -31.85
C LEU A 95 -12.62 17.84 -31.84
N TYR A 96 -12.77 16.61 -31.44
CA TYR A 96 -14.05 15.95 -31.34
C TYR A 96 -14.26 15.54 -29.89
N VAL A 97 -15.46 15.87 -29.36
CA VAL A 97 -15.75 15.67 -27.93
C VAL A 97 -17.10 14.98 -27.79
N THR A 98 -17.10 13.86 -27.07
CA THR A 98 -18.35 13.21 -26.63
C THR A 98 -18.80 13.73 -25.28
N THR A 99 -20.08 13.53 -24.98
CA THR A 99 -20.65 13.73 -23.64
C THR A 99 -21.52 12.54 -23.30
N ASP A 100 -21.40 12.02 -22.09
CA ASP A 100 -22.16 10.86 -21.62
C ASP A 100 -23.55 11.24 -21.11
N GLN A 101 -23.75 12.52 -20.81
CA GLN A 101 -25.01 13.09 -20.33
C GLN A 101 -25.38 14.30 -21.20
N GLY A 102 -26.65 14.68 -21.16
CA GLY A 102 -27.14 15.81 -21.94
C GLY A 102 -27.53 15.45 -23.38
N GLN A 103 -27.54 16.47 -24.26
CA GLN A 103 -27.99 16.35 -25.64
C GLN A 103 -27.09 17.10 -26.64
N ASP A 104 -25.79 17.13 -26.38
CA ASP A 104 -24.84 17.87 -27.22
C ASP A 104 -24.52 17.14 -28.52
N GLY A 105 -24.67 15.81 -28.54
CA GLY A 105 -24.22 14.97 -29.63
C GLY A 105 -22.70 14.85 -29.65
N LEU A 106 -22.10 14.91 -30.84
CA LEU A 106 -20.66 15.07 -31.01
C LEU A 106 -20.36 16.57 -31.13
N VAL A 107 -19.60 17.10 -30.13
CA VAL A 107 -19.14 18.49 -30.19
C VAL A 107 -17.87 18.55 -31.03
N ILE A 108 -17.83 19.42 -32.04
CA ILE A 108 -16.72 19.58 -32.97
C ILE A 108 -16.14 20.98 -32.81
N ILE A 109 -14.88 21.06 -32.37
CA ILE A 109 -14.17 22.34 -32.17
C ILE A 109 -13.23 22.58 -33.34
N ASP A 110 -13.46 23.67 -34.06
CA ASP A 110 -12.63 24.09 -35.19
C ASP A 110 -11.36 24.82 -34.70
N MET A 111 -10.23 24.20 -34.91
CA MET A 111 -8.88 24.70 -34.61
C MET A 111 -8.16 25.28 -35.85
N THR A 112 -8.84 25.41 -36.99
CA THR A 112 -8.20 25.83 -38.26
C THR A 112 -7.49 27.17 -38.16
N LYS A 113 -8.01 28.08 -37.32
CA LYS A 113 -7.47 29.44 -37.13
C LYS A 113 -6.88 29.66 -35.73
N ALA A 114 -6.64 28.58 -34.98
CA ALA A 114 -6.01 28.67 -33.67
C ALA A 114 -4.57 29.23 -33.80
N PRO A 115 -4.06 30.06 -32.85
CA PRO A 115 -4.72 30.47 -31.61
C PRO A 115 -5.70 31.65 -31.71
N ASP A 116 -5.80 32.31 -32.90
CA ASP A 116 -6.51 33.59 -33.06
C ASP A 116 -8.05 33.45 -32.96
N THR A 117 -8.59 32.38 -33.54
CA THR A 117 -10.05 32.13 -33.56
C THR A 117 -10.29 30.64 -33.40
N ILE A 118 -11.06 30.27 -32.42
CA ILE A 118 -11.55 28.92 -32.15
C ILE A 118 -13.08 28.97 -32.04
N SER A 119 -13.77 28.03 -32.63
CA SER A 119 -15.24 27.93 -32.55
C SER A 119 -15.70 26.49 -32.44
N HIS A 120 -16.95 26.23 -32.12
CA HIS A 120 -17.48 24.88 -32.07
C HIS A 120 -18.87 24.76 -32.64
N THR A 121 -19.24 23.56 -33.06
CA THR A 121 -20.56 23.15 -33.52
C THR A 121 -20.95 21.82 -32.85
N ASN A 122 -22.25 21.51 -32.87
CA ASN A 122 -22.80 20.28 -32.33
C ASN A 122 -23.39 19.42 -33.46
N PHE A 123 -22.82 18.25 -33.69
CA PHE A 123 -23.30 17.30 -34.68
C PHE A 123 -24.27 16.29 -34.05
N ARG A 124 -25.54 16.32 -34.46
CA ARG A 124 -26.62 15.46 -33.93
C ARG A 124 -27.41 14.80 -35.06
N PRO A 125 -26.83 13.80 -35.72
CA PRO A 125 -27.50 13.10 -36.82
C PRO A 125 -28.65 12.24 -36.32
N GLU A 126 -29.67 12.07 -37.23
CA GLU A 126 -30.74 11.13 -37.00
C GLU A 126 -30.38 9.79 -37.66
N PHE A 127 -30.62 8.71 -36.94
CA PHE A 127 -30.34 7.34 -37.38
C PHE A 127 -31.61 6.52 -37.47
N ASN A 128 -31.63 5.65 -38.47
CA ASN A 128 -32.58 4.55 -38.58
C ASN A 128 -31.81 3.21 -38.37
N ILE A 129 -31.67 2.79 -37.12
CA ILE A 129 -31.04 1.51 -36.78
C ILE A 129 -32.14 0.54 -36.35
N ASN A 130 -32.21 -0.65 -37.00
CA ASN A 130 -33.21 -1.67 -36.70
C ASN A 130 -34.67 -1.14 -36.78
N ALA A 131 -34.98 -0.29 -37.77
CA ALA A 131 -36.28 0.35 -38.01
C ALA A 131 -36.77 1.30 -36.89
N GLN A 132 -35.87 1.72 -36.00
CA GLN A 132 -36.13 2.78 -35.02
C GLN A 132 -35.35 4.05 -35.41
N SER A 133 -36.06 5.19 -35.51
CA SER A 133 -35.43 6.49 -35.67
C SER A 133 -35.02 7.03 -34.33
N SER A 134 -33.76 7.46 -34.19
CA SER A 134 -33.19 8.04 -32.99
C SER A 134 -32.16 9.12 -33.33
N ILE A 135 -32.10 10.18 -32.52
CA ILE A 135 -31.10 11.24 -32.69
C ILE A 135 -29.91 10.93 -31.80
N LEU A 136 -28.69 11.13 -32.31
CA LEU A 136 -27.46 11.06 -31.52
C LEU A 136 -27.42 12.23 -30.55
N HIS A 137 -27.57 11.94 -29.28
CA HIS A 137 -27.53 12.93 -28.21
C HIS A 137 -26.25 12.85 -27.39
N ARG A 138 -25.71 11.64 -27.21
CA ARG A 138 -24.57 11.39 -26.34
C ARG A 138 -23.86 10.09 -26.70
N CYS A 139 -22.56 10.03 -26.45
CA CYS A 139 -21.74 8.82 -26.43
C CYS A 139 -20.77 8.89 -25.24
N HIS A 140 -20.34 7.76 -24.73
CA HIS A 140 -19.39 7.70 -23.62
C HIS A 140 -17.98 8.03 -24.09
N ASN A 141 -17.48 7.32 -25.09
CA ASN A 141 -16.09 7.36 -25.57
C ASN A 141 -16.02 7.58 -27.08
N LEU A 142 -14.88 8.07 -27.55
CA LEU A 142 -14.54 8.08 -28.98
C LEU A 142 -13.06 7.77 -29.21
N TYR A 143 -12.77 7.20 -30.40
CA TYR A 143 -11.44 7.12 -30.95
C TYR A 143 -11.46 7.55 -32.44
N ILE A 144 -10.35 8.10 -32.92
CA ILE A 144 -10.21 8.46 -34.33
C ILE A 144 -8.93 7.84 -34.86
N ASP A 145 -9.06 7.00 -35.91
CA ASP A 145 -7.91 6.34 -36.52
C ASP A 145 -7.11 7.28 -37.43
N GLU A 146 -5.98 6.82 -37.91
CA GLU A 146 -5.08 7.53 -38.79
C GLU A 146 -5.69 7.85 -40.16
N ASN A 147 -6.76 7.13 -40.55
CA ASN A 147 -7.51 7.32 -41.79
C ASN A 147 -8.68 8.30 -41.64
N GLY A 148 -8.90 8.84 -40.44
CA GLY A 148 -9.97 9.81 -40.15
C GLY A 148 -11.35 9.15 -40.02
N ILE A 149 -11.39 7.90 -39.63
CA ILE A 149 -12.62 7.24 -39.20
C ILE A 149 -12.76 7.45 -37.68
N CYS A 150 -13.89 8.03 -37.29
CA CYS A 150 -14.27 8.24 -35.90
C CYS A 150 -15.14 7.07 -35.41
N TYR A 151 -14.71 6.44 -34.35
CA TYR A 151 -15.39 5.33 -33.68
C TYR A 151 -16.02 5.86 -32.38
N LEU A 152 -17.35 5.79 -32.27
CA LEU A 152 -18.11 6.26 -31.11
C LEU A 152 -18.66 5.06 -30.32
N ALA A 153 -18.27 4.95 -29.06
CA ALA A 153 -18.71 3.89 -28.16
C ALA A 153 -19.69 4.40 -27.10
N GLY A 154 -20.54 3.53 -26.55
CA GLY A 154 -21.48 3.87 -25.50
C GLY A 154 -22.57 4.86 -25.89
N CYS A 155 -23.01 4.87 -27.16
CA CYS A 155 -23.96 5.85 -27.67
C CYS A 155 -25.42 5.53 -27.32
N ASN A 156 -26.26 6.57 -27.18
CA ASN A 156 -27.70 6.41 -26.94
C ASN A 156 -28.48 5.80 -28.12
N VAL A 157 -27.98 5.93 -29.33
CA VAL A 157 -28.69 5.48 -30.55
C VAL A 157 -28.41 4.02 -30.92
N SER A 158 -27.25 3.48 -30.51
CA SER A 158 -26.91 2.10 -30.80
C SER A 158 -27.28 1.14 -29.67
N GLN A 159 -27.27 1.62 -28.41
CA GLN A 159 -27.28 0.83 -27.18
C GLN A 159 -26.29 -0.35 -27.14
N ARG A 160 -25.63 -0.64 -28.24
CA ARG A 160 -24.74 -1.75 -28.50
C ARG A 160 -23.76 -1.36 -29.59
N GLY A 161 -22.52 -1.79 -29.47
CA GLY A 161 -21.50 -1.65 -30.49
C GLY A 161 -20.99 -0.23 -30.71
N VAL A 162 -19.99 -0.17 -31.58
CA VAL A 162 -19.24 1.05 -31.91
C VAL A 162 -19.70 1.60 -33.25
N LEU A 163 -20.18 2.86 -33.27
CA LEU A 163 -20.58 3.57 -34.49
C LEU A 163 -19.33 4.09 -35.22
N MET A 164 -19.31 4.02 -36.55
CA MET A 164 -18.19 4.47 -37.39
C MET A 164 -18.60 5.60 -38.32
N PHE A 165 -17.81 6.69 -38.29
CA PHE A 165 -18.04 7.88 -39.11
C PHE A 165 -16.79 8.30 -39.87
N ASP A 166 -16.92 8.71 -41.12
CA ASP A 166 -15.84 9.28 -41.92
C ASP A 166 -15.80 10.81 -41.76
N LEU A 167 -14.71 11.32 -41.20
CA LEU A 167 -14.47 12.74 -40.94
C LEU A 167 -13.94 13.48 -42.18
N ASN A 168 -13.40 12.75 -43.16
CA ASN A 168 -12.75 13.36 -44.33
C ASN A 168 -13.75 13.97 -45.33
N VAL A 169 -14.97 13.47 -45.37
CA VAL A 169 -16.02 13.99 -46.26
C VAL A 169 -16.44 15.40 -45.82
N ASN A 170 -16.75 15.58 -44.56
CA ASN A 170 -17.06 16.86 -43.97
C ASN A 170 -16.79 16.80 -42.44
N PRO A 171 -15.76 17.48 -41.94
CA PRO A 171 -15.39 17.42 -40.53
C PRO A 171 -16.52 17.91 -39.58
N ASP A 172 -17.36 18.85 -40.01
CA ASP A 172 -18.48 19.39 -39.21
C ASP A 172 -19.78 18.55 -39.33
N SER A 173 -19.82 17.61 -40.27
CA SER A 173 -20.96 16.71 -40.49
C SER A 173 -20.47 15.37 -41.00
N PRO A 174 -19.86 14.54 -40.13
CA PRO A 174 -19.29 13.25 -40.49
C PRO A 174 -20.27 12.29 -41.13
N GLU A 175 -19.81 11.51 -42.13
CA GLU A 175 -20.61 10.53 -42.82
C GLU A 175 -20.63 9.19 -42.07
N TYR A 176 -21.83 8.67 -41.75
CA TYR A 176 -21.99 7.35 -41.13
C TYR A 176 -21.57 6.22 -42.10
N LYS A 177 -20.74 5.28 -41.62
CA LYS A 177 -20.20 4.14 -42.37
C LYS A 177 -20.66 2.78 -41.88
N GLY A 178 -21.03 2.64 -40.62
CA GLY A 178 -21.43 1.35 -40.08
C GLY A 178 -21.38 1.27 -38.56
N ILE A 179 -21.66 0.09 -38.04
CA ILE A 179 -21.61 -0.24 -36.63
C ILE A 179 -20.87 -1.57 -36.45
N ALA A 180 -19.89 -1.59 -35.51
CA ALA A 180 -19.23 -2.81 -35.10
C ALA A 180 -20.06 -3.48 -34.00
N ASP A 181 -20.47 -4.74 -34.27
CA ASP A 181 -21.21 -5.63 -33.39
C ASP A 181 -22.49 -5.06 -32.73
N GLN A 182 -23.12 -5.93 -31.94
CA GLN A 182 -24.34 -5.62 -31.17
C GLN A 182 -24.12 -5.67 -29.66
N THR A 183 -22.86 -5.77 -29.23
CA THR A 183 -22.47 -5.75 -27.82
C THR A 183 -22.12 -4.33 -27.38
N TYR A 184 -22.56 -3.92 -26.20
CA TYR A 184 -22.18 -2.63 -25.64
C TYR A 184 -20.67 -2.55 -25.43
N SER A 185 -20.02 -1.60 -26.07
CA SER A 185 -18.63 -1.24 -25.86
C SER A 185 -18.55 0.05 -25.06
N HIS A 186 -17.76 0.02 -24.00
CA HIS A 186 -17.49 1.19 -23.16
C HIS A 186 -16.47 2.09 -23.84
N ASP A 187 -15.28 1.54 -24.10
CA ASP A 187 -14.20 2.19 -24.83
C ASP A 187 -13.88 1.47 -26.14
N ALA A 188 -13.28 2.20 -27.06
CA ALA A 188 -12.82 1.68 -28.34
C ALA A 188 -11.46 2.29 -28.71
N PHE A 189 -10.55 1.48 -29.22
CA PHE A 189 -9.31 1.91 -29.88
C PHE A 189 -9.24 1.26 -31.28
N THR A 190 -8.72 1.98 -32.25
CA THR A 190 -8.54 1.42 -33.60
C THR A 190 -7.19 1.81 -34.18
N ARG A 191 -6.54 0.87 -34.82
CA ARG A 191 -5.32 1.10 -35.61
C ARG A 191 -5.43 0.33 -36.94
N GLY A 192 -5.25 1.03 -38.06
CA GLY A 192 -5.55 0.47 -39.36
C GLY A 192 -7.00 0.01 -39.42
N ASP A 193 -7.22 -1.21 -39.86
CA ASP A 193 -8.54 -1.82 -39.91
C ASP A 193 -8.82 -2.78 -38.74
N THR A 194 -8.12 -2.61 -37.61
CA THR A 194 -8.31 -3.43 -36.39
C THR A 194 -8.89 -2.59 -35.27
N LEU A 195 -10.11 -2.95 -34.84
CA LEU A 195 -10.80 -2.33 -33.70
C LEU A 195 -10.65 -3.21 -32.46
N TYR A 196 -10.24 -2.59 -31.35
CA TYR A 196 -10.19 -3.18 -30.01
C TYR A 196 -11.35 -2.60 -29.20
N ALA A 197 -12.33 -3.42 -28.89
CA ALA A 197 -13.55 -3.00 -28.19
C ALA A 197 -13.54 -3.50 -26.76
N SER A 198 -13.72 -2.58 -25.80
CA SER A 198 -13.81 -2.87 -24.37
C SER A 198 -15.27 -3.07 -23.98
N GLU A 199 -15.69 -4.34 -23.92
CA GLU A 199 -17.08 -4.73 -23.66
C GLU A 199 -17.32 -4.91 -22.16
N ILE A 200 -17.35 -3.79 -21.42
CA ILE A 200 -17.32 -3.73 -19.96
C ILE A 200 -18.42 -4.56 -19.27
N ASN A 201 -19.64 -4.57 -19.84
CA ASN A 201 -20.79 -5.23 -19.23
C ASN A 201 -20.69 -6.77 -19.24
N ILE A 202 -19.85 -7.32 -20.11
CA ILE A 202 -19.58 -8.76 -20.21
C ILE A 202 -18.12 -9.11 -19.90
N GLY A 203 -17.32 -8.09 -19.51
CA GLY A 203 -15.94 -8.24 -19.07
C GLY A 203 -15.00 -8.79 -20.13
N LYS A 204 -15.12 -8.33 -21.38
CA LYS A 204 -14.34 -8.87 -22.50
C LYS A 204 -13.67 -7.79 -23.33
N LEU A 205 -12.46 -8.10 -23.75
CA LEU A 205 -11.82 -7.50 -24.92
C LEU A 205 -12.29 -8.28 -26.16
N THR A 206 -12.84 -7.60 -27.16
CA THR A 206 -13.11 -8.18 -28.48
C THR A 206 -12.37 -7.41 -29.56
N ILE A 207 -11.67 -8.13 -30.43
CA ILE A 207 -10.90 -7.59 -31.54
C ILE A 207 -11.65 -7.85 -32.81
N TYR A 208 -11.87 -6.80 -33.64
CA TYR A 208 -12.60 -6.86 -34.87
C TYR A 208 -11.73 -6.46 -36.07
N ASP A 209 -11.91 -7.12 -37.22
CA ASP A 209 -11.57 -6.60 -38.54
C ASP A 209 -12.71 -5.67 -38.98
N VAL A 210 -12.38 -4.41 -39.15
CA VAL A 210 -13.30 -3.35 -39.62
C VAL A 210 -12.90 -2.79 -40.97
N SER A 211 -12.15 -3.56 -41.79
CA SER A 211 -11.81 -3.18 -43.19
C SER A 211 -13.04 -2.90 -44.00
N ASP A 212 -14.10 -3.74 -43.87
CA ASP A 212 -15.45 -3.45 -44.36
C ASP A 212 -16.28 -2.88 -43.17
N LYS A 213 -16.42 -1.55 -43.10
CA LYS A 213 -17.13 -0.87 -42.00
C LYS A 213 -18.62 -1.27 -41.92
N ALA A 214 -19.20 -1.80 -43.02
CA ALA A 214 -20.58 -2.27 -43.06
C ALA A 214 -20.74 -3.72 -42.54
N ASN A 215 -19.67 -4.51 -42.55
CA ASN A 215 -19.67 -5.93 -42.16
C ASN A 215 -18.44 -6.29 -41.30
N PRO A 216 -18.28 -5.73 -40.10
CA PRO A 216 -17.19 -6.05 -39.17
C PRO A 216 -17.14 -7.54 -38.81
N LYS A 217 -15.93 -8.09 -38.62
CA LYS A 217 -15.71 -9.51 -38.27
C LYS A 217 -14.93 -9.63 -36.97
N VAL A 218 -15.34 -10.50 -36.07
CA VAL A 218 -14.59 -10.85 -34.87
C VAL A 218 -13.33 -11.62 -35.24
N LEU A 219 -12.17 -11.14 -34.81
CA LEU A 219 -10.87 -11.80 -34.93
C LEU A 219 -10.52 -12.62 -33.71
N GLY A 220 -10.94 -12.17 -32.50
CA GLY A 220 -10.71 -12.84 -31.25
C GLY A 220 -11.44 -12.17 -30.09
N THR A 221 -11.68 -12.92 -29.03
CA THR A 221 -12.33 -12.43 -27.81
C THR A 221 -11.68 -13.05 -26.59
N GLN A 222 -11.43 -12.24 -25.53
CA GLN A 222 -10.83 -12.66 -24.30
C GLN A 222 -11.53 -12.01 -23.09
N ALA A 223 -11.92 -12.80 -22.10
CA ALA A 223 -12.32 -12.26 -20.79
C ALA A 223 -11.09 -11.67 -20.09
N THR A 224 -11.22 -10.48 -19.53
CA THR A 224 -10.14 -9.83 -18.77
C THR A 224 -10.13 -10.29 -17.31
N SER A 225 -9.08 -9.96 -16.55
CA SER A 225 -8.78 -10.60 -15.27
C SER A 225 -9.80 -10.32 -14.16
N ARG A 226 -10.57 -9.21 -14.26
CA ARG A 226 -11.61 -8.82 -13.30
C ARG A 226 -13.00 -8.74 -13.93
N ASP A 227 -13.16 -9.26 -15.14
CA ASP A 227 -14.43 -9.27 -15.90
C ASP A 227 -15.09 -7.88 -15.98
N PHE A 228 -14.28 -6.83 -16.26
CA PHE A 228 -14.76 -5.45 -16.32
C PHE A 228 -13.91 -4.58 -17.26
N THR A 229 -13.70 -5.07 -18.48
CA THR A 229 -12.83 -4.46 -19.49
C THR A 229 -13.25 -3.03 -19.78
N HIS A 230 -12.43 -2.08 -19.33
CA HIS A 230 -12.70 -0.65 -19.46
C HIS A 230 -11.99 -0.07 -20.67
N ASN A 231 -10.68 -0.25 -20.78
CA ASN A 231 -9.84 0.31 -21.80
C ASN A 231 -8.93 -0.76 -22.42
N ALA A 232 -8.58 -0.59 -23.71
CA ALA A 232 -7.63 -1.44 -24.41
C ALA A 232 -6.75 -0.61 -25.35
N TRP A 233 -5.42 -0.84 -25.32
CA TRP A 233 -4.48 -0.15 -26.20
C TRP A 233 -3.40 -1.11 -26.69
N PRO A 234 -3.21 -1.28 -28.03
CA PRO A 234 -2.19 -2.17 -28.57
C PRO A 234 -0.80 -1.54 -28.60
N SER A 235 0.24 -2.38 -28.63
CA SER A 235 1.62 -1.98 -28.94
C SER A 235 1.73 -1.45 -30.37
N ASP A 236 2.79 -0.68 -30.67
CA ASP A 236 2.96 -0.09 -32.01
C ASP A 236 3.13 -1.12 -33.12
N ASP A 237 3.67 -2.30 -32.80
CA ASP A 237 3.83 -3.41 -33.75
C ASP A 237 2.58 -4.31 -33.85
N GLY A 238 1.52 -4.04 -33.09
CA GLY A 238 0.26 -4.77 -33.08
C GLY A 238 0.32 -6.20 -32.59
N LYS A 239 1.40 -6.59 -31.88
CA LYS A 239 1.55 -7.96 -31.36
C LYS A 239 1.02 -8.14 -29.95
N TYR A 240 0.88 -7.06 -29.21
CA TYR A 240 0.43 -7.05 -27.83
C TYR A 240 -0.71 -6.06 -27.66
N VAL A 241 -1.58 -6.33 -26.70
CA VAL A 241 -2.61 -5.39 -26.26
C VAL A 241 -2.61 -5.31 -24.74
N PHE A 242 -2.75 -4.10 -24.22
CA PHE A 242 -2.80 -3.81 -22.79
C PHE A 242 -4.22 -3.38 -22.45
N THR A 243 -4.78 -3.93 -21.37
CA THR A 243 -6.13 -3.61 -20.91
C THR A 243 -6.15 -3.18 -19.46
N THR A 244 -7.15 -2.38 -19.12
CA THR A 244 -7.50 -2.08 -17.73
C THR A 244 -8.91 -2.59 -17.44
N ASP A 245 -9.10 -3.14 -16.24
CA ASP A 245 -10.43 -3.38 -15.67
C ASP A 245 -10.68 -2.29 -14.61
N GLU A 246 -11.76 -1.52 -14.75
CA GLU A 246 -12.07 -0.40 -13.86
C GLU A 246 -12.71 -0.90 -12.55
N LYS A 247 -11.92 -1.67 -11.79
CA LYS A 247 -12.31 -2.25 -10.49
C LYS A 247 -11.23 -2.11 -9.45
N ALA A 248 -11.65 -2.04 -8.20
CA ALA A 248 -10.75 -2.01 -7.06
C ALA A 248 -9.74 -3.17 -7.09
N GLY A 249 -8.45 -2.84 -6.99
CA GLY A 249 -7.35 -3.80 -7.01
C GLY A 249 -7.16 -4.53 -8.34
N ALA A 250 -7.63 -3.97 -9.45
CA ALA A 250 -7.37 -4.51 -10.77
C ALA A 250 -5.93 -4.21 -11.24
N TYR A 251 -5.61 -4.68 -12.43
CA TYR A 251 -4.29 -4.60 -13.05
C TYR A 251 -4.36 -3.87 -14.39
N VAL A 252 -3.21 -3.44 -14.89
CA VAL A 252 -2.96 -3.34 -16.30
C VAL A 252 -2.49 -4.71 -16.75
N ASP A 253 -3.26 -5.40 -17.59
CA ASP A 253 -2.95 -6.72 -18.11
C ASP A 253 -2.31 -6.61 -19.50
N ALA A 254 -1.26 -7.38 -19.77
CA ALA A 254 -0.60 -7.51 -21.08
C ALA A 254 -0.99 -8.83 -21.74
N TYR A 255 -1.49 -8.76 -22.96
CA TYR A 255 -1.87 -9.93 -23.76
C TYR A 255 -1.05 -10.01 -25.04
N ASP A 256 -0.59 -11.22 -25.36
CA ASP A 256 -0.05 -11.57 -26.67
C ASP A 256 -1.23 -11.90 -27.63
N ILE A 257 -1.28 -11.19 -28.77
CA ILE A 257 -2.30 -11.30 -29.80
C ILE A 257 -1.71 -11.70 -31.15
N THR A 258 -0.49 -12.23 -31.18
CA THR A 258 0.22 -12.60 -32.42
C THR A 258 -0.47 -13.76 -33.17
N ASP A 259 -1.23 -14.59 -32.46
CA ASP A 259 -1.86 -15.80 -33.00
C ASP A 259 -3.39 -15.76 -32.79
N LEU A 260 -4.05 -14.71 -33.35
CA LEU A 260 -5.52 -14.62 -33.30
C LEU A 260 -6.18 -15.83 -33.97
N PRO A 261 -7.27 -16.39 -33.41
CA PRO A 261 -8.10 -15.82 -32.37
C PRO A 261 -7.60 -16.06 -30.91
N THR A 262 -6.45 -16.68 -30.74
CA THR A 262 -5.88 -16.92 -29.41
C THR A 262 -5.32 -15.62 -28.83
N ILE A 263 -5.82 -15.22 -27.65
CA ILE A 263 -5.36 -14.07 -26.89
C ILE A 263 -4.82 -14.60 -25.56
N LYS A 264 -3.52 -14.38 -25.28
CA LYS A 264 -2.83 -14.97 -24.13
C LYS A 264 -2.34 -13.92 -23.16
N LEU A 265 -2.79 -13.96 -21.90
CA LEU A 265 -2.20 -13.16 -20.82
C LEU A 265 -0.73 -13.57 -20.63
N ILE A 266 0.18 -12.59 -20.66
CA ILE A 266 1.62 -12.82 -20.55
C ILE A 266 2.24 -12.13 -19.33
N ASP A 267 1.65 -11.02 -18.86
CA ASP A 267 2.07 -10.33 -17.66
C ASP A 267 0.99 -9.36 -17.18
N ARG A 268 1.17 -8.79 -16.00
CA ARG A 268 0.30 -7.78 -15.40
C ARG A 268 1.03 -6.87 -14.44
N PHE A 269 0.57 -5.64 -14.33
CA PHE A 269 1.13 -4.65 -13.42
C PHE A 269 0.05 -4.02 -12.54
N ARG A 270 0.39 -3.75 -11.28
CA ARG A 270 -0.26 -2.79 -10.38
C ARG A 270 0.75 -2.22 -9.38
N PRO A 271 0.54 -1.01 -8.83
CA PRO A 271 1.41 -0.43 -7.82
C PRO A 271 1.45 -1.31 -6.56
N LEU A 272 2.65 -1.76 -6.15
CA LEU A 272 2.81 -2.66 -5.00
C LEU A 272 2.59 -1.96 -3.67
N GLU A 273 2.94 -0.68 -3.55
CA GLU A 273 2.72 0.14 -2.36
C GLU A 273 1.22 0.36 -2.07
N ARG A 274 0.38 0.14 -3.09
CA ARG A 274 -1.08 0.25 -3.04
C ARG A 274 -1.79 -1.10 -3.21
N GLU A 275 -1.07 -2.21 -3.07
CA GLU A 275 -1.59 -3.57 -3.35
C GLU A 275 -2.90 -3.88 -2.62
N ASN A 276 -3.07 -3.36 -1.40
CA ASN A 276 -4.23 -3.61 -0.55
C ASN A 276 -5.20 -2.41 -0.43
N ASP A 277 -4.95 -1.31 -1.14
CA ASP A 277 -5.72 -0.08 -1.01
C ASP A 277 -6.95 -0.05 -1.91
N GLY A 278 -7.04 -1.01 -2.83
CA GLY A 278 -8.15 -1.08 -3.77
C GLY A 278 -8.13 0.00 -4.85
N VAL A 279 -6.95 0.58 -5.15
CA VAL A 279 -6.78 1.56 -6.23
C VAL A 279 -7.28 1.02 -7.57
N ILE A 280 -7.83 1.90 -8.39
CA ILE A 280 -8.53 1.54 -9.62
C ILE A 280 -7.77 2.08 -10.83
N PRO A 281 -7.30 1.22 -11.77
CA PRO A 281 -6.79 1.69 -13.05
C PRO A 281 -7.93 2.18 -13.94
N HIS A 282 -7.69 3.27 -14.68
CA HIS A 282 -8.64 3.81 -15.63
C HIS A 282 -8.19 3.59 -17.08
N ASN A 283 -7.46 4.53 -17.68
CA ASN A 283 -7.02 4.45 -19.08
C ASN A 283 -5.51 4.23 -19.17
N THR A 284 -5.10 3.23 -19.96
CA THR A 284 -3.70 3.00 -20.31
C THR A 284 -3.43 3.37 -21.76
N HIS A 285 -2.29 4.02 -22.02
CA HIS A 285 -1.80 4.37 -23.35
C HIS A 285 -0.43 3.76 -23.58
N TYR A 286 -0.21 3.09 -24.70
CA TYR A 286 1.12 2.65 -25.10
C TYR A 286 1.82 3.77 -25.87
N TYR A 287 2.96 4.21 -25.38
CA TYR A 287 3.75 5.28 -25.96
C TYR A 287 5.25 4.95 -25.95
N ASN A 288 5.85 4.78 -27.12
CA ASN A 288 7.29 4.52 -27.29
C ASN A 288 7.84 3.40 -26.38
N GLY A 289 7.10 2.29 -26.22
CA GLY A 289 7.50 1.18 -25.35
C GLY A 289 7.16 1.33 -23.88
N TYR A 290 6.41 2.35 -23.50
CA TYR A 290 5.90 2.56 -22.13
C TYR A 290 4.39 2.54 -22.08
N LEU A 291 3.84 2.07 -20.97
CA LEU A 291 2.45 2.27 -20.62
C LEU A 291 2.34 3.51 -19.75
N VAL A 292 1.53 4.46 -20.15
CA VAL A 292 1.17 5.65 -19.37
C VAL A 292 -0.28 5.49 -18.97
N THR A 293 -0.50 5.23 -17.69
CA THR A 293 -1.81 4.84 -17.17
C THR A 293 -2.28 5.84 -16.12
N SER A 294 -3.52 6.28 -16.24
CA SER A 294 -4.23 7.00 -15.17
C SER A 294 -4.79 5.99 -14.15
N TRP A 295 -4.51 6.23 -12.88
CA TRP A 295 -4.95 5.42 -11.75
C TRP A 295 -5.67 6.32 -10.75
N TYR A 296 -6.92 6.55 -10.89
CA TYR A 296 -7.73 7.41 -10.03
C TYR A 296 -6.99 8.04 -8.84
N THR A 297 -7.13 7.51 -7.65
CA THR A 297 -6.51 8.00 -6.41
C THR A 297 -5.02 7.70 -6.27
N ASP A 298 -4.36 7.28 -7.36
CA ASP A 298 -2.94 6.93 -7.37
C ASP A 298 -2.16 7.63 -8.51
N GLY A 299 -2.80 8.59 -9.19
CA GLY A 299 -2.18 9.50 -10.14
C GLY A 299 -1.83 8.89 -11.49
N VAL A 300 -0.68 9.27 -12.04
CA VAL A 300 -0.16 8.77 -13.32
C VAL A 300 0.96 7.77 -13.05
N ARG A 301 0.84 6.56 -13.63
CA ARG A 301 1.85 5.51 -13.53
C ARG A 301 2.47 5.22 -14.89
N ILE A 302 3.79 5.11 -14.94
CA ILE A 302 4.56 4.84 -16.16
C ILE A 302 5.31 3.53 -16.01
N VAL A 303 5.02 2.57 -16.88
CA VAL A 303 5.57 1.22 -16.84
C VAL A 303 6.37 0.97 -18.12
N ASP A 304 7.59 0.48 -17.99
CA ASP A 304 8.37 0.00 -19.14
C ASP A 304 7.77 -1.30 -19.68
N ALA A 305 7.25 -1.24 -20.89
CA ALA A 305 6.62 -2.33 -21.63
C ALA A 305 7.40 -2.73 -22.90
N HIS A 306 8.69 -2.36 -23.00
CA HIS A 306 9.56 -2.88 -24.07
C HIS A 306 9.76 -4.40 -23.97
N LYS A 307 9.53 -4.95 -22.78
CA LYS A 307 9.34 -6.38 -22.54
C LYS A 307 7.91 -6.57 -22.02
N PRO A 308 6.91 -6.82 -22.90
CA PRO A 308 5.52 -6.95 -22.49
C PRO A 308 5.24 -8.14 -21.54
N ASP A 309 6.18 -9.06 -21.45
CA ASP A 309 6.19 -10.23 -20.56
C ASP A 309 7.00 -10.00 -19.25
N ASN A 310 7.41 -8.74 -18.99
CA ASN A 310 8.08 -8.32 -17.74
C ASN A 310 7.89 -6.81 -17.55
N LEU A 311 6.71 -6.42 -17.07
CA LEU A 311 6.27 -5.04 -16.88
C LEU A 311 6.87 -4.44 -15.61
N ILE A 312 7.67 -3.38 -15.73
CA ILE A 312 8.35 -2.74 -14.59
C ILE A 312 7.99 -1.26 -14.52
N GLU A 313 7.49 -0.80 -13.37
CA GLU A 313 7.27 0.61 -13.11
C GLU A 313 8.58 1.39 -13.11
N VAL A 314 8.64 2.49 -13.86
CA VAL A 314 9.84 3.31 -14.01
C VAL A 314 9.65 4.78 -13.65
N ALA A 315 8.40 5.25 -13.63
CA ALA A 315 8.07 6.59 -13.17
C ALA A 315 6.62 6.67 -12.68
N TYR A 316 6.34 7.62 -11.79
CA TYR A 316 4.97 7.98 -11.41
C TYR A 316 4.91 9.40 -10.83
N TYR A 317 3.71 9.98 -10.86
CA TYR A 317 3.34 11.19 -10.14
C TYR A 317 1.93 11.05 -9.59
N ASP A 318 1.80 11.11 -8.27
CA ASP A 318 0.51 11.07 -7.59
C ASP A 318 -0.16 12.45 -7.66
N THR A 319 -1.29 12.55 -8.36
CA THR A 319 -2.10 13.78 -8.48
C THR A 319 -3.13 13.92 -7.36
N TRP A 320 -3.36 12.85 -6.58
CA TRP A 320 -4.30 12.81 -5.49
C TRP A 320 -3.73 13.47 -4.25
N GLU A 321 -4.38 14.52 -3.74
CA GLU A 321 -3.86 15.35 -2.65
C GLU A 321 -4.49 15.08 -1.30
N ASP A 322 -5.60 14.35 -1.24
CA ASP A 322 -6.30 14.08 0.00
C ASP A 322 -5.79 12.79 0.66
N ALA A 323 -4.76 12.93 1.47
CA ALA A 323 -4.15 11.80 2.19
C ALA A 323 -5.08 11.17 3.25
N ALA A 324 -6.18 11.84 3.63
CA ALA A 324 -7.15 11.29 4.57
C ALA A 324 -8.27 10.50 3.88
N ALA A 325 -8.49 10.73 2.57
CA ALA A 325 -9.54 10.06 1.82
C ALA A 325 -9.14 8.64 1.40
N CYS A 326 -10.16 7.82 1.16
CA CYS A 326 -9.98 6.44 0.73
C CYS A 326 -9.39 6.34 -0.67
N HIS A 327 -8.45 5.43 -0.86
CA HIS A 327 -7.80 5.20 -2.15
C HIS A 327 -8.56 4.23 -3.08
N ASN A 328 -9.73 3.73 -2.69
CA ASN A 328 -10.53 2.76 -3.45
C ASN A 328 -11.66 3.38 -4.28
N GLY A 329 -11.68 4.70 -4.44
CA GLY A 329 -12.75 5.43 -5.10
C GLY A 329 -12.42 5.86 -6.53
N PHE A 330 -13.41 6.50 -7.16
CA PHE A 330 -13.34 7.08 -8.50
C PHE A 330 -13.01 8.57 -8.46
N SER A 331 -12.12 8.99 -7.58
CA SER A 331 -11.57 10.35 -7.49
C SER A 331 -10.12 10.37 -7.95
N GLY A 332 -9.59 11.56 -8.30
CA GLY A 332 -8.20 11.69 -8.70
C GLY A 332 -8.00 11.60 -10.22
N CYS A 333 -6.96 10.91 -10.69
CA CYS A 333 -6.51 10.93 -12.08
C CYS A 333 -7.45 10.17 -13.02
N TRP A 334 -8.15 10.92 -13.89
CA TRP A 334 -9.03 10.37 -14.91
C TRP A 334 -8.28 10.00 -16.20
N GLY A 335 -7.47 10.91 -16.75
CA GLY A 335 -6.77 10.76 -18.01
C GLY A 335 -5.30 11.11 -17.93
N ALA A 336 -4.49 10.48 -18.80
CA ALA A 336 -3.07 10.76 -18.93
C ALA A 336 -2.67 10.67 -20.41
N PHE A 337 -2.35 11.81 -21.03
CA PHE A 337 -2.01 11.92 -22.45
C PHE A 337 -0.49 12.09 -22.66
N PRO A 338 0.21 11.10 -23.21
CA PRO A 338 1.67 11.16 -23.42
C PRO A 338 2.11 11.62 -24.83
N PHE A 339 1.21 11.73 -25.82
CA PHE A 339 1.55 11.90 -27.23
C PHE A 339 1.92 13.34 -27.59
N THR A 340 2.64 14.04 -26.73
CA THR A 340 3.05 15.44 -26.93
C THR A 340 4.23 15.61 -27.87
N GLY A 341 4.91 14.51 -28.24
CA GLY A 341 6.17 14.53 -28.96
C GLY A 341 7.37 14.97 -28.10
N THR A 342 7.18 15.10 -26.80
CA THR A 342 8.18 15.48 -25.78
C THR A 342 8.10 14.54 -24.60
N ASN A 343 8.80 14.84 -23.52
CA ASN A 343 8.70 14.09 -22.26
C ASN A 343 7.48 14.49 -21.39
N ILE A 344 6.62 15.35 -21.90
CA ILE A 344 5.51 15.91 -21.12
C ILE A 344 4.28 15.00 -21.24
N VAL A 345 3.66 14.73 -20.10
CA VAL A 345 2.34 14.09 -19.98
C VAL A 345 1.35 15.13 -19.48
N TYR A 346 0.19 15.22 -20.14
CA TYR A 346 -0.95 15.96 -19.61
C TYR A 346 -1.82 15.00 -18.81
N ALA A 347 -2.08 15.33 -17.55
CA ALA A 347 -2.98 14.53 -16.74
C ALA A 347 -4.19 15.36 -16.30
N SER A 348 -5.36 14.75 -16.32
CA SER A 348 -6.59 15.32 -15.74
C SER A 348 -6.88 14.61 -14.44
N ASP A 349 -7.07 15.40 -13.39
CA ASP A 349 -7.54 14.93 -12.11
C ASP A 349 -8.96 15.46 -11.89
N ILE A 350 -9.89 14.58 -11.51
CA ILE A 350 -11.31 14.92 -11.34
C ILE A 350 -11.49 16.11 -10.40
N ASN A 351 -10.74 16.12 -9.31
CA ASN A 351 -10.86 17.09 -8.23
C ASN A 351 -9.82 18.21 -8.33
N ASN A 352 -8.65 17.92 -8.90
CA ASN A 352 -7.46 18.75 -8.82
C ASN A 352 -7.09 19.47 -10.14
N GLY A 353 -7.74 19.12 -11.25
CA GLY A 353 -7.64 19.83 -12.51
C GLY A 353 -6.60 19.27 -13.49
N LEU A 354 -6.03 20.17 -14.32
CA LEU A 354 -5.03 19.82 -15.33
C LEU A 354 -3.62 19.88 -14.73
N PHE A 355 -2.88 18.79 -14.85
CA PHE A 355 -1.45 18.73 -14.54
C PHE A 355 -0.63 18.63 -15.82
N VAL A 356 0.49 19.36 -15.88
CA VAL A 356 1.52 19.26 -16.91
C VAL A 356 2.74 18.65 -16.24
N ILE A 357 3.05 17.42 -16.58
CA ILE A 357 4.05 16.60 -15.88
C ILE A 357 5.22 16.33 -16.82
N ASP A 358 6.46 16.64 -16.39
CA ASP A 358 7.69 16.24 -17.07
C ASP A 358 8.12 14.86 -16.54
N VAL A 359 8.27 13.89 -17.44
CA VAL A 359 8.59 12.49 -17.13
C VAL A 359 9.96 12.13 -17.67
N ASP A 360 10.85 11.69 -16.81
CA ASP A 360 12.15 11.14 -17.21
C ASP A 360 11.98 9.66 -17.61
N TYR A 361 11.63 9.43 -18.89
CA TYR A 361 11.42 8.09 -19.45
C TYR A 361 12.72 7.28 -19.45
N LYS A 362 12.88 6.39 -18.49
CA LYS A 362 14.03 5.48 -18.35
C LYS A 362 13.61 4.05 -18.62
N ARG A 363 14.49 3.30 -19.28
CA ARG A 363 14.33 1.85 -19.40
C ARG A 363 14.48 1.21 -18.02
N ALA A 364 13.70 0.17 -17.78
CA ALA A 364 13.87 -0.67 -16.62
C ALA A 364 15.19 -1.44 -16.63
N CYS A 365 15.59 -1.94 -15.48
CA CYS A 365 16.66 -2.91 -15.31
C CYS A 365 16.01 -4.24 -14.98
N TYR A 366 16.13 -5.25 -15.83
CA TYR A 366 15.42 -6.51 -15.72
C TYR A 366 16.27 -7.58 -15.03
N LEU A 367 15.62 -8.40 -14.20
CA LEU A 367 16.20 -9.58 -13.59
C LEU A 367 15.32 -10.78 -13.88
N GLU A 368 15.88 -11.80 -14.57
CA GLU A 368 15.16 -13.00 -14.95
C GLU A 368 15.97 -14.26 -14.59
N GLY A 369 15.30 -15.37 -14.35
CA GLY A 369 15.99 -16.60 -14.06
C GLY A 369 15.07 -17.77 -13.73
N VAL A 370 15.70 -18.85 -13.26
CA VAL A 370 15.01 -20.09 -12.88
C VAL A 370 15.48 -20.52 -11.50
N VAL A 371 14.55 -20.63 -10.57
CA VAL A 371 14.82 -21.17 -9.22
C VAL A 371 14.79 -22.70 -9.27
N LYS A 372 15.88 -23.34 -8.81
CA LYS A 372 15.99 -24.79 -8.74
C LYS A 372 16.43 -25.24 -7.34
N ASP A 373 16.17 -26.49 -7.00
CA ASP A 373 16.79 -27.10 -5.84
C ASP A 373 18.14 -27.78 -6.19
N THR A 374 18.80 -28.37 -5.18
CA THR A 374 20.07 -29.05 -5.34
C THR A 374 20.00 -30.31 -6.23
N ASP A 375 18.82 -30.84 -6.46
CA ASP A 375 18.57 -31.98 -7.36
C ASP A 375 18.29 -31.53 -8.81
N GLY A 376 18.26 -30.18 -9.03
CA GLY A 376 17.99 -29.57 -10.32
C GLY A 376 16.50 -29.45 -10.64
N LEU A 377 15.61 -29.78 -9.71
CA LEU A 377 14.17 -29.64 -9.88
C LEU A 377 13.75 -28.17 -9.73
N ALA A 378 12.75 -27.77 -10.50
CA ALA A 378 12.18 -26.44 -10.41
C ALA A 378 11.52 -26.21 -9.03
N VAL A 379 11.75 -25.05 -8.44
CA VAL A 379 11.08 -24.62 -7.21
C VAL A 379 10.02 -23.57 -7.58
N SER A 380 8.76 -23.92 -7.44
CA SER A 380 7.63 -23.03 -7.68
C SER A 380 7.31 -22.19 -6.45
N ASN A 381 6.71 -21.01 -6.66
CA ASN A 381 6.28 -20.11 -5.58
C ASN A 381 7.40 -19.69 -4.60
N ALA A 382 8.64 -19.69 -5.07
CA ALA A 382 9.72 -19.02 -4.37
C ALA A 382 9.58 -17.52 -4.59
N ARG A 383 9.61 -16.73 -3.50
CA ARG A 383 9.53 -15.29 -3.53
C ARG A 383 10.90 -14.68 -3.81
N ILE A 384 10.98 -13.81 -4.79
CA ILE A 384 12.17 -13.08 -5.18
C ILE A 384 11.97 -11.60 -4.82
N ASP A 385 12.86 -11.06 -3.97
CA ASP A 385 12.88 -9.65 -3.57
C ASP A 385 14.24 -9.03 -3.93
N ILE A 386 14.23 -7.93 -4.67
CA ILE A 386 15.40 -7.07 -4.86
C ILE A 386 15.38 -6.03 -3.73
N ILE A 387 16.38 -6.03 -2.87
CA ILE A 387 16.42 -5.14 -1.71
C ILE A 387 16.78 -3.72 -2.15
N SER A 388 15.79 -2.85 -2.20
CA SER A 388 15.87 -1.46 -2.65
C SER A 388 14.75 -0.61 -2.03
N ASP A 389 14.77 0.70 -2.25
CA ASP A 389 13.70 1.61 -1.83
C ASP A 389 12.42 1.44 -2.69
N GLN A 390 12.55 0.95 -3.92
CA GLN A 390 11.42 0.60 -4.76
C GLN A 390 10.90 -0.79 -4.37
N LEU A 391 9.64 -0.88 -4.00
CA LEU A 391 9.00 -2.16 -3.70
C LEU A 391 8.97 -3.03 -4.97
N ASN A 392 9.35 -4.26 -4.80
CA ASN A 392 9.26 -5.29 -5.81
C ASN A 392 8.93 -6.62 -5.13
N LYS A 393 8.21 -7.48 -5.82
CA LYS A 393 7.73 -8.74 -5.29
C LYS A 393 7.38 -9.65 -6.44
N GLU A 394 8.14 -10.71 -6.59
CA GLU A 394 7.91 -11.68 -7.64
C GLU A 394 7.92 -13.09 -7.09
N PHE A 395 7.23 -14.01 -7.74
CA PHE A 395 7.19 -15.42 -7.39
C PHE A 395 7.55 -16.29 -8.59
N SER A 396 8.35 -17.31 -8.33
CA SER A 396 8.68 -18.30 -9.38
C SER A 396 7.44 -19.10 -9.81
N SER A 397 7.33 -19.30 -11.12
CA SER A 397 6.29 -20.10 -11.76
C SER A 397 6.42 -21.60 -11.41
N PRO A 398 5.48 -22.45 -11.82
CA PRO A 398 5.62 -23.91 -11.71
C PRO A 398 6.87 -24.49 -12.37
N SER A 399 7.42 -23.82 -13.41
CA SER A 399 8.70 -24.17 -14.04
C SER A 399 9.93 -23.61 -13.32
N GLY A 400 9.73 -22.86 -12.22
CA GLY A 400 10.76 -22.15 -11.48
C GLY A 400 11.16 -20.81 -12.08
N GLU A 401 10.63 -20.42 -13.21
CA GLU A 401 10.93 -19.15 -13.89
C GLU A 401 10.40 -17.97 -13.12
N PHE A 402 11.15 -16.86 -13.09
CA PHE A 402 10.73 -15.58 -12.54
C PHE A 402 11.22 -14.43 -13.43
N LYS A 403 10.49 -13.32 -13.39
CA LYS A 403 10.77 -12.10 -14.13
C LYS A 403 10.43 -10.91 -13.25
N THR A 404 11.42 -10.05 -12.99
CA THR A 404 11.26 -8.86 -12.13
C THR A 404 12.25 -7.78 -12.59
N GLY A 405 12.34 -6.68 -11.84
CA GLY A 405 13.27 -5.59 -12.15
C GLY A 405 13.09 -4.36 -11.29
N LEU A 406 13.84 -3.31 -11.61
CA LEU A 406 13.80 -2.00 -10.96
C LEU A 406 13.88 -0.87 -11.99
N ALA A 407 13.45 0.33 -11.58
CA ALA A 407 13.67 1.58 -12.30
C ALA A 407 15.16 2.04 -12.29
N TYR A 408 15.98 1.44 -11.45
CA TYR A 408 17.36 1.89 -11.16
C TYR A 408 18.37 0.84 -11.58
N ASP A 409 19.50 1.29 -12.13
CA ASP A 409 20.70 0.49 -12.35
C ASP A 409 21.60 0.53 -11.10
N GLY A 410 22.39 -0.51 -10.91
CA GLY A 410 23.30 -0.63 -9.76
C GLY A 410 23.46 -2.04 -9.24
N SER A 411 24.20 -2.15 -8.14
CA SER A 411 24.39 -3.41 -7.42
C SER A 411 23.40 -3.53 -6.27
N PHE A 412 22.58 -4.56 -6.30
CA PHE A 412 21.54 -4.82 -5.30
C PHE A 412 21.71 -6.21 -4.68
N GLN A 413 21.32 -6.34 -3.44
CA GLN A 413 21.10 -7.67 -2.87
C GLN A 413 19.77 -8.20 -3.35
N VAL A 414 19.75 -9.42 -3.83
CA VAL A 414 18.56 -10.15 -4.22
C VAL A 414 18.39 -11.35 -3.30
N GLN A 415 17.22 -11.45 -2.71
CA GLN A 415 16.85 -12.50 -1.79
C GLN A 415 15.82 -13.42 -2.42
N VAL A 416 16.03 -14.74 -2.32
CA VAL A 416 15.03 -15.74 -2.65
C VAL A 416 14.62 -16.48 -1.39
N THR A 417 13.32 -16.46 -1.11
CA THR A 417 12.73 -17.11 0.06
C THR A 417 11.67 -18.12 -0.36
N HIS A 418 11.62 -19.23 0.35
CA HIS A 418 10.55 -20.21 0.23
C HIS A 418 10.36 -20.93 1.59
N PRO A 419 9.12 -21.28 1.98
CA PRO A 419 8.85 -21.93 3.27
C PRO A 419 9.72 -23.16 3.54
N ASP A 420 9.94 -24.00 2.53
CA ASP A 420 10.60 -25.31 2.65
C ASP A 420 12.10 -25.28 2.32
N PHE A 421 12.66 -24.13 1.95
CA PHE A 421 14.07 -24.01 1.55
C PHE A 421 14.79 -22.94 2.38
N VAL A 422 16.11 -23.12 2.47
CA VAL A 422 16.99 -22.13 3.08
C VAL A 422 17.03 -20.89 2.19
N THR A 423 16.83 -19.71 2.79
CA THR A 423 16.91 -18.43 2.10
C THR A 423 18.26 -18.25 1.43
N GLN A 424 18.28 -17.88 0.17
CA GLN A 424 19.48 -17.51 -0.57
C GLN A 424 19.52 -16.01 -0.82
N VAL A 425 20.69 -15.40 -0.61
CA VAL A 425 20.95 -13.99 -0.91
C VAL A 425 22.17 -13.91 -1.82
N ALA A 426 22.08 -13.06 -2.85
CA ALA A 426 23.20 -12.77 -3.76
C ALA A 426 23.24 -11.29 -4.10
N THR A 427 24.44 -10.80 -4.45
CA THR A 427 24.56 -9.45 -5.04
C THR A 427 24.48 -9.56 -6.56
N VAL A 428 23.55 -8.83 -7.15
CA VAL A 428 23.33 -8.78 -8.60
C VAL A 428 23.53 -7.35 -9.09
N ASN A 429 24.24 -7.19 -10.21
CA ASN A 429 24.43 -5.88 -10.83
C ASN A 429 23.41 -5.72 -11.95
N LEU A 430 22.44 -4.85 -11.75
CA LEU A 430 21.39 -4.53 -12.72
C LEU A 430 21.86 -3.43 -13.66
N VAL A 431 21.57 -3.59 -14.95
CA VAL A 431 21.97 -2.68 -16.01
C VAL A 431 20.74 -2.20 -16.77
N ARG A 432 20.67 -0.89 -16.99
CA ARG A 432 19.54 -0.22 -17.63
C ARG A 432 19.28 -0.73 -19.05
N GLY A 433 18.04 -1.15 -19.30
CA GLY A 433 17.58 -1.69 -20.59
C GLY A 433 18.05 -3.12 -20.88
N GLU A 434 18.81 -3.76 -19.97
CA GLU A 434 19.33 -5.11 -20.16
C GLU A 434 18.61 -6.11 -19.25
N VAL A 435 18.62 -7.38 -19.67
CA VAL A 435 18.16 -8.51 -18.86
C VAL A 435 19.37 -9.17 -18.21
N VAL A 436 19.44 -9.10 -16.89
CA VAL A 436 20.43 -9.82 -16.11
C VAL A 436 19.86 -11.18 -15.73
N SER A 437 20.59 -12.24 -16.00
CA SER A 437 20.16 -13.59 -15.66
C SER A 437 20.76 -14.06 -14.34
N TRP A 438 19.91 -14.56 -13.42
CA TRP A 438 20.34 -15.18 -12.17
C TRP A 438 19.51 -16.43 -11.87
N ASN A 439 20.20 -17.57 -11.68
CA ASN A 439 19.56 -18.86 -11.47
C ASN A 439 19.92 -19.40 -10.07
N PRO A 440 19.18 -19.03 -9.02
CA PRO A 440 19.45 -19.48 -7.67
C PRO A 440 19.17 -20.97 -7.49
N VAL A 441 20.03 -21.61 -6.67
CA VAL A 441 19.88 -23.03 -6.28
C VAL A 441 19.60 -23.10 -4.79
N LEU A 442 18.41 -23.57 -4.40
CA LEU A 442 17.96 -23.60 -3.03
C LEU A 442 18.22 -24.95 -2.36
N ILE A 443 18.62 -24.92 -1.10
CA ILE A 443 18.83 -26.09 -0.25
C ILE A 443 17.54 -26.36 0.52
N ARG A 444 17.01 -27.60 0.42
CA ARG A 444 15.79 -27.99 1.13
C ARG A 444 16.06 -28.11 2.64
N LYS A 445 15.17 -27.49 3.44
CA LYS A 445 15.16 -27.64 4.91
C LYS A 445 14.79 -29.09 5.28
N ARG A 446 15.37 -29.60 6.35
CA ARG A 446 15.05 -30.95 6.83
C ARG A 446 13.90 -30.91 7.84
N PRO A 447 12.96 -31.85 7.78
CA PRO A 447 11.94 -32.03 8.82
C PRO A 447 12.60 -32.66 10.05
N ILE A 448 12.39 -32.07 11.22
CA ILE A 448 12.94 -32.49 12.52
C ILE A 448 11.78 -32.64 13.51
N GLU A 449 11.74 -33.74 14.27
CA GLU A 449 10.80 -33.88 15.38
C GLU A 449 11.27 -33.00 16.54
N VAL A 450 10.37 -32.14 17.05
CA VAL A 450 10.60 -31.26 18.19
C VAL A 450 9.56 -31.54 19.25
N SER A 451 9.99 -31.66 20.50
CA SER A 451 9.13 -31.86 21.66
C SER A 451 9.08 -30.63 22.56
N PHE A 452 7.90 -30.33 23.09
CA PHE A 452 7.65 -29.27 24.05
C PHE A 452 6.99 -29.87 25.28
N VAL A 453 7.47 -29.50 26.46
CA VAL A 453 6.89 -29.85 27.75
C VAL A 453 6.78 -28.59 28.58
N ILE A 454 5.56 -28.14 28.84
CA ILE A 454 5.26 -26.85 29.46
C ILE A 454 4.45 -27.07 30.71
N ASN A 455 5.03 -26.75 31.86
CA ASN A 455 4.38 -26.96 33.15
C ASN A 455 4.28 -25.63 33.93
N ASP A 456 3.46 -25.63 34.95
CA ASP A 456 3.54 -24.62 35.99
C ASP A 456 4.58 -25.05 37.06
N LYS A 457 4.79 -24.18 38.08
CA LYS A 457 5.74 -24.43 39.19
C LYS A 457 5.40 -25.64 40.04
N ASP A 458 4.14 -26.10 40.00
CA ASP A 458 3.66 -27.28 40.74
C ASP A 458 3.78 -28.57 39.89
N GLY A 459 4.30 -28.47 38.66
CA GLY A 459 4.48 -29.57 37.70
C GLY A 459 3.20 -29.94 36.94
N GLN A 460 2.18 -29.07 36.99
CA GLN A 460 0.93 -29.29 36.26
C GLN A 460 1.13 -28.82 34.82
N GLY A 461 0.75 -29.64 33.83
CA GLY A 461 0.79 -29.26 32.43
C GLY A 461 -0.07 -28.06 32.08
N ILE A 462 0.44 -27.20 31.19
CA ILE A 462 -0.23 -25.97 30.75
C ILE A 462 -0.50 -26.03 29.24
N PRO A 463 -1.76 -25.85 28.78
CA PRO A 463 -2.07 -25.73 27.35
C PRO A 463 -1.63 -24.35 26.85
N ALA A 464 -0.34 -24.20 26.56
CA ALA A 464 0.26 -22.95 26.12
C ALA A 464 0.27 -22.83 24.60
N ASN A 465 0.17 -21.58 24.09
CA ASN A 465 0.42 -21.25 22.69
C ASN A 465 1.93 -21.15 22.45
N ILE A 466 2.40 -21.68 21.35
CA ILE A 466 3.78 -21.69 20.94
C ILE A 466 3.87 -21.08 19.56
N PHE A 467 4.50 -19.90 19.44
CA PHE A 467 4.76 -19.24 18.18
C PHE A 467 6.25 -19.36 17.83
N LEU A 468 6.53 -19.99 16.70
CA LEU A 468 7.87 -20.06 16.14
C LEU A 468 7.92 -19.24 14.87
N ASN A 469 8.73 -18.19 14.84
CA ASN A 469 8.85 -17.27 13.71
C ASN A 469 10.26 -17.32 13.10
N ASN A 470 10.35 -17.44 11.79
CA ASN A 470 11.60 -17.27 11.04
C ASN A 470 11.41 -16.48 9.73
N ASN A 471 10.32 -15.70 9.62
CA ASN A 471 9.91 -14.90 8.46
C ASN A 471 9.62 -15.69 7.16
N SER A 472 10.01 -16.96 7.05
CA SER A 472 9.72 -17.77 5.86
C SER A 472 8.60 -18.79 6.07
N LYS A 473 8.48 -19.34 7.28
CA LYS A 473 7.43 -20.30 7.67
C LYS A 473 7.21 -20.21 9.17
N PRO A 474 6.26 -19.38 9.64
CA PRO A 474 5.88 -19.39 11.04
C PRO A 474 5.08 -20.65 11.38
N TYR A 475 5.16 -21.06 12.66
CA TYR A 475 4.33 -22.11 13.23
C TYR A 475 3.55 -21.54 14.40
N ASN A 476 2.22 -21.69 14.37
CA ASN A 476 1.32 -21.41 15.48
C ASN A 476 0.82 -22.75 16.03
N LEU A 477 1.29 -23.12 17.19
CA LEU A 477 1.06 -24.42 17.79
C LEU A 477 0.42 -24.24 19.18
N ILE A 478 -0.23 -25.29 19.66
CA ILE A 478 -0.83 -25.30 21.01
C ILE A 478 -0.46 -26.63 21.68
N ALA A 479 0.11 -26.54 22.87
CA ALA A 479 0.35 -27.70 23.69
C ALA A 479 -0.98 -28.28 24.23
N SER A 480 -0.99 -29.59 24.51
CA SER A 480 -2.13 -30.27 25.09
C SER A 480 -2.46 -29.76 26.50
N THR A 481 -3.56 -30.23 27.08
CA THR A 481 -3.90 -29.97 28.49
C THR A 481 -2.89 -30.53 29.47
N GLU A 482 -2.09 -31.50 29.04
CA GLU A 482 -0.97 -32.07 29.79
C GLU A 482 0.34 -31.31 29.60
N GLY A 483 0.31 -30.16 28.88
CA GLY A 483 1.48 -29.34 28.58
C GLY A 483 2.41 -29.91 27.53
N GLU A 484 2.04 -30.97 26.82
CA GLU A 484 2.89 -31.69 25.88
C GLU A 484 2.52 -31.42 24.43
N LEU A 485 3.56 -31.31 23.57
CA LEU A 485 3.40 -31.25 22.12
C LEU A 485 4.61 -31.89 21.44
N ASN A 486 4.37 -32.80 20.49
CA ASN A 486 5.36 -33.30 19.55
C ASN A 486 4.98 -32.85 18.14
N GLN A 487 5.91 -32.17 17.46
CA GLN A 487 5.63 -31.57 16.16
C GLN A 487 6.84 -31.70 15.23
N THR A 488 6.60 -32.06 13.96
CA THR A 488 7.60 -31.97 12.90
C THR A 488 7.76 -30.53 12.47
N ILE A 489 8.98 -29.98 12.62
CA ILE A 489 9.33 -28.58 12.29
C ILE A 489 10.51 -28.60 11.31
N LEU A 490 10.54 -27.70 10.34
CA LEU A 490 11.64 -27.59 9.39
C LEU A 490 12.90 -27.01 10.06
N SER A 491 14.06 -27.57 9.73
CA SER A 491 15.34 -27.11 10.27
C SER A 491 15.60 -25.64 9.97
N ALA A 492 15.73 -24.83 11.02
CA ALA A 492 16.05 -23.40 10.97
C ALA A 492 16.31 -22.85 12.38
N SER A 493 16.75 -21.58 12.46
CA SER A 493 16.63 -20.79 13.68
C SER A 493 15.27 -20.10 13.70
N TYR A 494 14.59 -20.15 14.83
CA TYR A 494 13.30 -19.52 15.07
C TYR A 494 13.40 -18.56 16.24
N GLU A 495 12.67 -17.46 16.18
CA GLU A 495 12.24 -16.77 17.39
C GLU A 495 11.11 -17.58 18.01
N LEU A 496 11.25 -17.94 19.28
CA LEU A 496 10.23 -18.67 20.02
C LEU A 496 9.52 -17.72 20.97
N PHE A 497 8.20 -17.65 20.86
CA PHE A 497 7.34 -17.00 21.82
C PHE A 497 6.30 -17.99 22.35
N LEU A 498 6.21 -18.07 23.66
CA LEU A 498 5.36 -19.01 24.36
C LEU A 498 4.55 -18.28 25.40
N ASN A 499 3.22 -18.43 25.38
CA ASN A 499 2.34 -17.82 26.37
C ASN A 499 1.07 -18.65 26.62
N ALA A 500 0.48 -18.41 27.78
CA ALA A 500 -0.83 -18.91 28.15
C ALA A 500 -1.52 -17.88 29.05
N TRP A 501 -2.84 -17.71 28.88
CA TRP A 501 -3.56 -16.78 29.76
C TRP A 501 -3.50 -17.23 31.23
N GLY A 502 -3.11 -16.33 32.11
CA GLY A 502 -2.85 -16.59 33.53
C GLY A 502 -1.40 -16.91 33.84
N TYR A 503 -0.49 -16.81 32.87
CA TYR A 503 0.94 -17.05 33.03
C TYR A 503 1.77 -15.96 32.36
N GLU A 504 3.02 -15.77 32.83
CA GLU A 504 3.99 -14.92 32.16
C GLU A 504 4.49 -15.57 30.87
N SER A 505 4.76 -14.75 29.86
CA SER A 505 5.25 -15.22 28.55
C SER A 505 6.77 -15.50 28.59
N ILE A 506 7.22 -16.38 27.70
CA ILE A 506 8.64 -16.66 27.45
C ILE A 506 8.97 -16.25 26.01
N TYR A 507 10.05 -15.48 25.86
CA TYR A 507 10.65 -15.17 24.56
C TYR A 507 12.08 -15.69 24.49
N GLN A 508 12.39 -16.42 23.42
CA GLN A 508 13.73 -16.88 23.10
C GLN A 508 14.09 -16.45 21.67
N PRO A 509 15.08 -15.56 21.49
CA PRO A 509 15.38 -14.96 20.18
C PRO A 509 16.02 -15.92 19.17
N ALA A 510 16.48 -17.10 19.62
CA ALA A 510 17.10 -18.10 18.75
C ALA A 510 16.85 -19.52 19.31
N PHE A 511 15.75 -20.13 18.88
CA PHE A 511 15.47 -21.54 19.09
C PHE A 511 15.91 -22.32 17.85
N MET A 512 16.99 -23.08 18.00
CA MET A 512 17.58 -23.84 16.90
C MET A 512 16.90 -25.17 16.72
N VAL A 513 16.33 -25.41 15.52
CA VAL A 513 15.79 -26.71 15.13
C VAL A 513 16.70 -27.33 14.07
N GLY A 514 17.32 -28.48 14.36
CA GLY A 514 18.24 -29.11 13.40
C GLY A 514 18.98 -30.34 13.93
N GLU A 515 19.77 -30.96 13.07
CA GLU A 515 20.64 -32.06 13.49
C GLU A 515 21.72 -31.56 14.46
N GLY A 516 21.82 -32.23 15.61
CA GLY A 516 22.77 -31.85 16.67
C GLY A 516 22.33 -30.67 17.55
N ALA A 517 21.14 -30.07 17.30
CA ALA A 517 20.51 -29.12 18.21
C ALA A 517 19.74 -29.88 19.29
N ASP A 518 19.49 -29.20 20.41
CA ASP A 518 18.52 -29.67 21.39
C ASP A 518 17.12 -29.39 20.87
N ASN A 519 16.44 -30.42 20.36
CA ASN A 519 15.12 -30.31 19.77
C ASN A 519 14.00 -30.61 20.81
N GLU A 520 14.29 -30.44 22.08
CA GLU A 520 13.38 -30.57 23.19
C GLU A 520 13.35 -29.26 23.99
N LEU A 521 12.18 -28.72 24.26
CA LEU A 521 11.96 -27.59 25.16
C LEU A 521 11.18 -28.04 26.37
N ILE A 522 11.82 -28.09 27.53
CA ILE A 522 11.16 -28.30 28.81
C ILE A 522 11.21 -26.98 29.57
N THR A 523 10.05 -26.43 29.89
CA THR A 523 9.98 -25.13 30.56
C THR A 523 8.85 -25.05 31.56
N THR A 524 8.99 -24.09 32.49
CA THR A 524 7.98 -23.78 33.51
C THR A 524 7.52 -22.34 33.35
N LEU A 525 6.20 -22.13 33.35
CA LEU A 525 5.62 -20.79 33.34
C LEU A 525 5.24 -20.35 34.76
N GLU A 526 5.60 -19.12 35.08
CA GLU A 526 5.17 -18.49 36.33
C GLU A 526 3.76 -17.90 36.16
N LYS A 527 2.99 -17.84 37.26
CA LYS A 527 1.67 -17.18 37.23
C LYS A 527 1.82 -15.67 36.97
N GLY A 528 1.07 -15.17 36.04
CA GLY A 528 1.11 -13.80 35.59
C GLY A 528 0.09 -13.53 34.48
N TYR A 529 0.03 -12.28 34.02
CA TYR A 529 -0.74 -11.92 32.83
C TYR A 529 0.17 -11.07 31.97
N ASN A 530 0.42 -11.54 30.75
CA ASN A 530 1.21 -10.84 29.76
C ASN A 530 0.69 -11.23 28.37
N ASP A 531 0.37 -10.22 27.55
CA ASP A 531 -0.09 -10.43 26.19
C ASP A 531 0.46 -9.33 25.27
N ASN A 532 1.25 -9.71 24.29
CA ASN A 532 1.75 -8.88 23.20
C ASN A 532 0.99 -9.13 21.90
N PHE A 533 -0.12 -9.84 21.99
CA PHE A 533 -1.03 -10.15 20.90
C PHE A 533 -0.48 -10.97 19.72
N GLU A 534 0.78 -11.43 19.76
CA GLU A 534 1.30 -12.35 18.72
C GLU A 534 0.57 -13.69 18.68
N ASN A 535 0.07 -14.17 19.80
CA ASN A 535 -0.85 -15.29 19.88
C ASN A 535 -2.28 -14.81 20.22
N ASN A 536 -3.29 -15.55 19.78
CA ASN A 536 -4.66 -15.25 20.16
C ASN A 536 -5.00 -15.85 21.52
N LEU A 537 -5.03 -15.02 22.56
CA LEU A 537 -5.43 -15.42 23.92
C LEU A 537 -6.92 -15.21 24.20
N ASN A 538 -7.78 -15.17 23.15
CA ASN A 538 -9.24 -15.11 23.25
C ASN A 538 -9.80 -13.79 23.80
N TRP A 539 -9.17 -12.66 23.49
CA TRP A 539 -9.84 -11.38 23.64
C TRP A 539 -11.06 -11.31 22.72
N THR A 540 -12.13 -10.68 23.19
CA THR A 540 -13.39 -10.57 22.45
C THR A 540 -13.67 -9.13 22.08
N ILE A 541 -14.39 -8.95 20.96
CA ILE A 541 -14.77 -7.64 20.43
C ILE A 541 -16.30 -7.53 20.51
N GLU A 542 -16.78 -6.41 21.03
CA GLU A 542 -18.20 -6.06 21.05
C GLU A 542 -18.37 -4.68 20.43
N SER A 543 -19.18 -4.57 19.38
CA SER A 543 -19.36 -3.33 18.62
C SER A 543 -20.83 -3.01 18.41
N THR A 544 -21.14 -1.72 18.28
CA THR A 544 -22.46 -1.26 17.85
C THR A 544 -22.76 -1.78 16.44
N PRO A 545 -23.94 -2.37 16.17
CA PRO A 545 -24.28 -2.84 14.84
C PRO A 545 -24.18 -1.74 13.77
N SER A 546 -23.56 -2.06 12.63
CA SER A 546 -23.41 -1.15 11.48
C SER A 546 -22.49 0.07 11.68
N MET A 547 -21.63 0.04 12.70
CA MET A 547 -20.50 0.99 12.80
C MET A 547 -19.36 0.62 11.85
N SER A 548 -18.40 1.52 11.65
CA SER A 548 -17.08 1.25 11.06
C SER A 548 -15.98 1.32 12.12
N GLY A 549 -14.77 0.91 11.78
CA GLY A 549 -13.62 1.00 12.67
C GLY A 549 -13.71 0.10 13.90
N GLU A 550 -14.12 -1.15 13.74
CA GLU A 550 -14.05 -2.13 14.82
C GLU A 550 -12.60 -2.46 15.20
N TRP A 551 -12.38 -2.93 16.44
CA TRP A 551 -11.10 -3.47 16.85
C TRP A 551 -10.69 -4.68 16.00
N GLU A 552 -9.44 -4.71 15.57
CA GLU A 552 -8.85 -5.83 14.84
C GLU A 552 -7.50 -6.22 15.46
N ARG A 553 -7.26 -7.54 15.62
CA ARG A 553 -5.94 -8.07 16.01
C ARG A 553 -5.11 -8.29 14.74
N VAL A 554 -4.26 -7.35 14.39
CA VAL A 554 -3.55 -7.32 13.11
C VAL A 554 -2.17 -6.67 13.23
N LYS A 555 -1.36 -6.81 12.17
CA LYS A 555 -0.21 -5.94 11.97
C LYS A 555 -0.72 -4.54 11.64
N PRO A 556 -0.39 -3.52 12.45
CA PRO A 556 -0.88 -2.16 12.23
C PRO A 556 -0.47 -1.60 10.87
N ARG A 557 -1.39 -0.92 10.23
CA ARG A 557 -1.20 -0.25 8.96
C ARG A 557 -1.29 1.27 9.15
N LEU A 558 -0.26 1.98 8.67
CA LEU A 558 -0.21 3.43 8.79
C LEU A 558 -1.34 4.10 8.02
N THR A 559 -2.14 4.89 8.72
CA THR A 559 -3.06 5.86 8.14
C THR A 559 -2.61 7.28 8.47
N LYS A 560 -2.99 8.26 7.67
CA LYS A 560 -2.59 9.66 7.87
C LYS A 560 -3.77 10.60 7.73
N TYR A 561 -3.75 11.65 8.56
CA TYR A 561 -4.55 12.86 8.39
C TYR A 561 -3.60 14.05 8.20
N GLY A 562 -3.49 14.52 6.98
CA GLY A 562 -2.46 15.49 6.60
C GLY A 562 -1.04 14.91 6.83
N SER A 563 -0.25 15.57 7.66
CA SER A 563 1.10 15.12 8.05
C SER A 563 1.14 14.29 9.34
N ILE A 564 0.00 14.08 9.98
CA ILE A 564 -0.09 13.39 11.28
C ILE A 564 -0.46 11.92 11.04
N ASN A 565 0.19 11.01 11.77
CA ASN A 565 -0.19 9.59 11.75
C ASN A 565 -1.46 9.42 12.59
N ALA A 566 -2.54 8.94 11.97
CA ALA A 566 -3.81 8.67 12.63
C ALA A 566 -3.81 7.27 13.24
N ASN A 567 -3.50 6.23 12.47
CA ASN A 567 -3.29 4.88 12.99
C ASN A 567 -1.79 4.54 13.04
N PRO A 568 -1.30 3.71 13.98
CA PRO A 568 0.12 3.33 14.03
C PRO A 568 0.51 2.52 12.78
N GLY A 569 1.70 2.79 12.24
CA GLY A 569 2.24 2.03 11.11
C GLY A 569 3.03 0.80 11.52
N GLN A 570 3.16 0.59 12.82
CA GLN A 570 3.89 -0.52 13.41
C GLN A 570 3.37 -0.77 14.82
N ASP A 571 3.64 -1.95 15.29
CA ASP A 571 3.46 -2.43 16.64
C ASP A 571 4.08 -1.51 17.70
N SER A 572 3.74 -1.71 18.98
CA SER A 572 4.41 -1.02 20.08
C SER A 572 5.86 -1.54 20.24
N ASN A 573 6.59 -1.06 21.23
CA ASN A 573 7.99 -1.46 21.38
C ASN A 573 8.11 -2.72 22.25
N ASP A 574 7.41 -3.79 21.88
CA ASP A 574 7.53 -5.11 22.51
C ASP A 574 8.03 -6.17 21.54
N PHE A 575 7.74 -7.46 21.77
CA PHE A 575 8.05 -8.53 20.83
C PHE A 575 6.90 -8.73 19.87
N GLY A 576 7.18 -8.64 18.56
CA GLY A 576 6.23 -9.02 17.55
C GLY A 576 5.95 -7.95 16.52
N ASN A 577 4.77 -8.04 15.91
CA ASN A 577 4.28 -7.10 14.91
C ASN A 577 2.75 -6.95 14.96
N ILE A 578 2.10 -7.54 15.94
CA ILE A 578 0.64 -7.62 16.04
C ILE A 578 0.16 -6.82 17.24
N ALA A 579 -0.74 -5.89 16.99
CA ALA A 579 -1.46 -5.14 18.03
C ALA A 579 -2.97 -5.26 17.80
N TYR A 580 -3.77 -4.79 18.74
CA TYR A 580 -5.14 -4.41 18.45
C TYR A 580 -5.19 -2.95 18.01
N VAL A 581 -5.79 -2.71 16.84
CA VAL A 581 -6.06 -1.36 16.30
C VAL A 581 -7.52 -1.28 15.84
N THR A 582 -8.07 -0.07 15.81
CA THR A 582 -9.36 0.19 15.18
C THR A 582 -9.14 0.44 13.70
N GLY A 583 -9.93 -0.18 12.84
CA GLY A 583 -9.86 -0.06 11.39
C GLY A 583 -8.45 -0.23 10.80
N ASN A 584 -8.23 -1.24 10.00
CA ASN A 584 -6.89 -1.51 9.43
C ASN A 584 -6.91 -1.70 7.90
N GLY A 585 -8.03 -1.32 7.26
CA GLY A 585 -8.28 -1.68 5.88
C GLY A 585 -7.56 -0.81 4.85
N ASN A 586 -7.74 0.51 4.92
CA ASN A 586 -7.26 1.45 3.89
C ASN A 586 -6.32 2.51 4.51
N PRO A 587 -5.28 2.99 3.81
CA PRO A 587 -4.32 3.96 4.35
C PRO A 587 -4.87 5.38 4.58
N GLY A 588 -6.06 5.72 4.06
CA GLY A 588 -6.74 6.97 4.39
C GLY A 588 -7.39 6.91 5.77
N ALA A 589 -7.11 7.87 6.64
CA ALA A 589 -7.63 7.88 8.00
C ALA A 589 -9.18 7.95 8.09
N ALA A 590 -9.85 8.45 7.06
CA ALA A 590 -11.32 8.56 6.99
C ALA A 590 -11.99 7.35 6.32
N CYS A 591 -11.30 6.20 6.19
CA CYS A 591 -11.82 5.07 5.42
C CYS A 591 -12.56 4.03 6.24
N ASP A 592 -12.04 3.75 7.39
CA ASP A 592 -12.57 2.76 8.33
C ASP A 592 -12.26 3.14 9.79
N ASP A 593 -12.10 4.43 10.06
CA ASP A 593 -12.04 4.95 11.42
C ASP A 593 -13.34 4.65 12.21
N VAL A 594 -13.28 4.83 13.51
CA VAL A 594 -14.42 4.56 14.40
C VAL A 594 -15.53 5.55 14.12
N ASP A 595 -16.63 5.09 13.52
CA ASP A 595 -17.78 5.89 13.15
C ASP A 595 -19.08 5.24 13.63
N ASN A 596 -20.04 6.09 14.02
CA ASN A 596 -21.44 5.72 14.30
C ASN A 596 -21.63 4.74 15.48
N GLY A 597 -20.72 4.70 16.44
CA GLY A 597 -20.92 3.82 17.59
C GLY A 597 -19.75 3.66 18.54
N ILE A 598 -19.77 2.54 19.22
CA ILE A 598 -18.78 2.13 20.21
C ILE A 598 -18.24 0.76 19.83
N THR A 599 -16.92 0.61 19.89
CA THR A 599 -16.24 -0.69 19.81
C THR A 599 -15.46 -0.96 21.09
N ARG A 600 -15.58 -2.17 21.63
CA ARG A 600 -14.97 -2.61 22.88
C ARG A 600 -14.07 -3.81 22.63
N LEU A 601 -12.85 -3.74 23.11
CA LEU A 601 -11.93 -4.86 23.21
C LEU A 601 -11.96 -5.36 24.67
N ILE A 602 -12.25 -6.64 24.90
CA ILE A 602 -12.50 -7.20 26.22
C ILE A 602 -11.56 -8.38 26.45
N SER A 603 -10.79 -8.32 27.54
CA SER A 603 -9.88 -9.42 27.93
C SER A 603 -10.62 -10.67 28.36
N PRO A 604 -10.00 -11.85 28.29
CA PRO A 604 -10.44 -12.99 29.08
C PRO A 604 -10.44 -12.68 30.59
N PRO A 605 -11.13 -13.46 31.42
CA PRO A 605 -11.16 -13.21 32.86
C PRO A 605 -9.77 -13.39 33.51
N MET A 606 -9.41 -12.49 34.38
CA MET A 606 -8.19 -12.51 35.20
C MET A 606 -8.53 -12.88 36.64
N ASP A 607 -7.88 -13.91 37.19
CA ASP A 607 -7.89 -14.19 38.62
C ASP A 607 -6.66 -13.56 39.27
N LEU A 608 -6.87 -12.48 40.00
CA LEU A 608 -5.82 -11.72 40.67
C LEU A 608 -5.84 -11.94 42.19
N SER A 609 -6.64 -12.86 42.68
CA SER A 609 -6.79 -13.14 44.13
C SER A 609 -5.46 -13.51 44.83
N GLY A 610 -4.52 -14.08 44.06
CA GLY A 610 -3.19 -14.42 44.58
C GLY A 610 -2.10 -13.34 44.37
N PHE A 611 -2.44 -12.19 43.76
CA PHE A 611 -1.46 -11.14 43.45
C PHE A 611 -1.34 -10.14 44.57
N ASN A 612 -0.11 -9.84 44.93
CA ASN A 612 0.20 -8.82 45.97
C ASN A 612 0.32 -7.45 45.30
N LEU A 613 -0.61 -6.53 45.60
CA LEU A 613 -0.71 -5.19 45.03
C LEU A 613 -0.57 -5.18 43.51
N PRO A 614 -1.51 -5.84 42.79
CA PRO A 614 -1.43 -5.97 41.32
C PRO A 614 -1.49 -4.61 40.63
N LYS A 615 -0.64 -4.43 39.65
CA LYS A 615 -0.52 -3.21 38.84
C LYS A 615 -0.69 -3.50 37.37
N LEU A 616 -1.57 -2.73 36.74
CA LEU A 616 -1.86 -2.83 35.31
C LEU A 616 -0.88 -2.01 34.48
N ASN A 617 -0.43 -2.60 33.38
CA ASN A 617 0.49 -1.98 32.43
C ASN A 617 0.00 -2.26 31.00
N TYR A 618 0.09 -1.28 30.10
CA TYR A 618 -0.26 -1.43 28.69
C TYR A 618 0.32 -0.27 27.88
N ASP A 619 0.28 -0.42 26.55
CA ASP A 619 0.58 0.64 25.60
C ASP A 619 -0.69 1.01 24.83
N VAL A 620 -0.91 2.32 24.60
CA VAL A 620 -2.07 2.84 23.87
C VAL A 620 -1.65 3.81 22.80
N TRP A 621 -2.39 3.79 21.71
CA TRP A 621 -2.42 4.81 20.66
C TRP A 621 -3.81 5.41 20.62
N PHE A 622 -3.90 6.73 20.48
CA PHE A 622 -5.17 7.40 20.26
C PHE A 622 -4.99 8.63 19.38
N PHE A 623 -5.83 8.71 18.38
CA PHE A 623 -5.96 9.84 17.47
C PHE A 623 -7.41 10.29 17.47
N ASN A 624 -7.63 11.61 17.64
CA ASN A 624 -8.94 12.23 17.53
C ASN A 624 -8.73 13.64 16.99
N ASP A 625 -9.09 13.86 15.70
CA ASP A 625 -8.93 15.13 15.01
C ASP A 625 -9.96 15.22 13.85
N GLY A 626 -9.90 16.29 13.05
CA GLY A 626 -10.81 16.50 11.93
C GLY A 626 -12.22 16.96 12.37
N GLY A 627 -13.20 16.69 11.49
CA GLY A 627 -14.59 17.10 11.73
C GLY A 627 -14.84 18.60 11.69
N SER A 628 -16.06 19.02 12.02
CA SER A 628 -16.50 20.41 12.00
C SER A 628 -16.71 21.04 13.39
N SER A 629 -16.46 20.31 14.45
CA SER A 629 -16.63 20.70 15.86
C SER A 629 -15.35 20.52 16.67
N ALA A 630 -15.34 20.90 17.94
CA ALA A 630 -14.24 20.63 18.85
C ALA A 630 -14.20 19.14 19.17
N ILE A 631 -13.01 18.55 19.14
CA ILE A 631 -12.77 17.14 19.49
C ILE A 631 -13.28 16.83 20.90
N ASN A 632 -13.97 15.71 21.06
CA ASN A 632 -14.64 15.35 22.31
C ASN A 632 -14.61 13.84 22.61
N ASP A 633 -14.07 13.01 21.72
CA ASP A 633 -13.99 11.58 21.88
C ASP A 633 -12.77 11.18 22.72
N THR A 634 -12.84 10.01 23.31
CA THR A 634 -11.84 9.51 24.25
C THR A 634 -11.70 8.01 24.12
N LEU A 635 -10.47 7.53 24.23
CA LEU A 635 -10.23 6.12 24.52
C LEU A 635 -10.40 5.89 26.02
N VAL A 636 -11.32 4.99 26.39
CA VAL A 636 -11.66 4.73 27.80
C VAL A 636 -11.24 3.31 28.17
N ILE A 637 -10.44 3.20 29.23
CA ILE A 637 -10.02 1.93 29.78
C ILE A 637 -10.82 1.68 31.06
N LYS A 638 -11.47 0.50 31.15
CA LYS A 638 -12.34 0.11 32.26
C LYS A 638 -11.93 -1.26 32.81
N LEU A 639 -12.33 -1.51 34.04
CA LEU A 639 -12.33 -2.83 34.64
C LEU A 639 -13.76 -3.24 34.99
N THR A 640 -14.06 -4.53 34.85
CA THR A 640 -15.32 -5.08 35.31
C THR A 640 -15.12 -6.40 36.03
N ASN A 641 -15.90 -6.63 37.07
CA ASN A 641 -16.08 -7.93 37.76
C ASN A 641 -17.39 -8.62 37.34
N GLY A 642 -18.09 -8.11 36.31
CA GLY A 642 -19.40 -8.60 35.85
C GLY A 642 -20.58 -8.00 36.60
N LEU A 643 -20.39 -7.30 37.72
CA LEU A 643 -21.41 -6.59 38.50
C LEU A 643 -21.34 -5.07 38.27
N GLU A 644 -20.15 -4.54 38.16
CA GLU A 644 -19.87 -3.12 37.93
C GLU A 644 -18.76 -2.92 36.88
N GLU A 645 -18.78 -1.76 36.21
CA GLU A 645 -17.72 -1.28 35.36
C GLU A 645 -17.12 0.00 35.96
N VAL A 646 -15.82 0.04 36.15
CA VAL A 646 -15.09 1.18 36.73
C VAL A 646 -14.09 1.70 35.71
N VAL A 647 -14.12 3.00 35.45
CA VAL A 647 -13.12 3.66 34.57
C VAL A 647 -11.81 3.79 35.33
N VAL A 648 -10.73 3.26 34.75
CA VAL A 648 -9.39 3.28 35.32
C VAL A 648 -8.44 4.28 34.62
N ASP A 649 -8.70 4.56 33.32
CA ASP A 649 -7.95 5.54 32.56
C ASP A 649 -8.79 6.13 31.42
N LYS A 650 -8.41 7.34 30.96
CA LYS A 650 -8.95 8.02 29.78
C LYS A 650 -7.84 8.71 29.02
N VAL A 651 -7.80 8.46 27.74
CA VAL A 651 -6.84 9.11 26.82
C VAL A 651 -7.58 10.11 25.95
N PHE A 652 -7.14 11.36 25.97
CA PHE A 652 -7.73 12.46 25.22
C PHE A 652 -6.77 12.98 24.16
N GLY A 653 -7.32 13.42 23.02
CA GLY A 653 -6.58 14.03 21.94
C GLY A 653 -5.57 13.07 21.29
N ASN A 654 -4.59 13.61 20.58
CA ASN A 654 -3.62 12.79 19.86
C ASN A 654 -2.46 12.40 20.77
N THR A 655 -2.15 11.11 20.88
CA THR A 655 -0.97 10.62 21.61
C THR A 655 0.34 10.92 20.86
N GLY A 656 0.29 11.08 19.53
CA GLY A 656 1.44 11.35 18.67
C GLY A 656 2.43 10.19 18.54
N GLY A 657 2.10 9.05 19.12
CA GLY A 657 2.88 7.81 19.18
C GLY A 657 2.29 6.84 20.19
N TRP A 658 2.80 5.61 20.27
CA TRP A 658 2.46 4.70 21.33
C TRP A 658 2.82 5.30 22.69
N LYS A 659 1.86 5.36 23.60
CA LYS A 659 1.98 5.89 24.96
C LYS A 659 1.93 4.75 25.95
N SER A 660 3.01 4.57 26.71
CA SER A 660 3.06 3.55 27.76
C SER A 660 2.42 4.03 29.05
N ILE A 661 1.47 3.27 29.56
CA ILE A 661 0.87 3.40 30.88
C ILE A 661 1.47 2.32 31.77
N ARG A 662 2.04 2.69 32.89
CA ARG A 662 2.75 1.76 33.75
C ARG A 662 2.33 1.93 35.21
N GLU A 663 2.35 0.81 35.96
CA GLU A 663 2.18 0.77 37.41
C GLU A 663 0.82 1.30 37.91
N LEU A 664 -0.26 1.15 37.14
CA LEU A 664 -1.60 1.58 37.53
C LEU A 664 -2.14 0.64 38.64
N ASP A 665 -2.35 1.17 39.85
CA ASP A 665 -2.74 0.40 41.02
C ASP A 665 -4.21 -0.08 40.91
N LEU A 666 -4.42 -1.38 40.66
CA LEU A 666 -5.75 -1.96 40.46
C LEU A 666 -6.63 -1.89 41.71
N LEU A 667 -6.06 -2.02 42.90
CA LEU A 667 -6.81 -2.00 44.16
C LEU A 667 -7.42 -0.63 44.48
N SER A 668 -6.91 0.44 43.87
CA SER A 668 -7.50 1.76 43.98
C SER A 668 -8.83 1.95 43.26
N PHE A 669 -9.18 1.01 42.38
CA PHE A 669 -10.37 1.12 41.56
C PHE A 669 -11.43 0.05 41.82
N ILE A 670 -11.03 -1.23 41.99
CA ILE A 670 -11.95 -2.37 42.11
C ILE A 670 -11.34 -3.46 43.00
N SER A 671 -12.17 -4.28 43.62
CA SER A 671 -11.70 -5.46 44.34
C SER A 671 -11.11 -6.50 43.41
N THR A 672 -10.01 -7.11 43.78
CA THR A 672 -9.34 -8.21 43.05
C THR A 672 -9.71 -9.60 43.57
N GLU A 673 -10.65 -9.71 44.50
CA GLU A 673 -11.15 -11.01 44.99
C GLU A 673 -12.05 -11.72 44.00
N ASP A 674 -12.69 -10.95 43.11
CA ASP A 674 -13.49 -11.49 41.99
C ASP A 674 -12.66 -11.57 40.72
N SER A 675 -13.11 -12.37 39.74
CA SER A 675 -12.53 -12.40 38.41
C SER A 675 -12.76 -11.09 37.67
N LEU A 676 -11.69 -10.47 37.18
CA LEU A 676 -11.73 -9.18 36.51
C LEU A 676 -11.56 -9.33 34.98
N ARG A 677 -12.12 -8.39 34.24
CA ARG A 677 -11.82 -8.19 32.80
C ARG A 677 -11.41 -6.75 32.56
N LEU A 678 -10.48 -6.57 31.65
CA LEU A 678 -10.15 -5.25 31.09
C LEU A 678 -11.06 -5.00 29.87
N ILE A 679 -11.56 -3.78 29.76
CA ILE A 679 -12.32 -3.29 28.60
C ILE A 679 -11.62 -2.05 28.06
N VAL A 680 -11.28 -2.06 26.80
CA VAL A 680 -10.74 -0.90 26.07
C VAL A 680 -11.80 -0.44 25.07
N GLU A 681 -12.34 0.76 25.29
CA GLU A 681 -13.51 1.26 24.58
C GLU A 681 -13.12 2.50 23.74
N ALA A 682 -13.34 2.42 22.43
CA ALA A 682 -13.24 3.56 21.51
C ALA A 682 -14.63 3.89 20.99
N SER A 683 -14.91 5.18 20.74
CA SER A 683 -16.24 5.62 20.29
C SER A 683 -16.17 6.89 19.46
N ASP A 684 -16.99 6.99 18.42
CA ASP A 684 -17.44 8.21 17.78
C ASP A 684 -18.94 8.12 17.45
N PHE A 685 -19.68 9.22 17.59
CA PHE A 685 -21.10 9.27 17.32
C PHE A 685 -21.43 10.29 16.23
N ALA A 686 -22.31 9.88 15.31
CA ALA A 686 -22.64 10.54 14.04
C ALA A 686 -22.94 12.07 14.07
N ASP A 687 -23.29 12.63 15.20
CA ASP A 687 -23.65 14.05 15.31
C ASP A 687 -22.44 15.00 15.26
N ARG A 688 -21.20 14.51 15.26
CA ARG A 688 -19.97 15.30 15.41
C ARG A 688 -18.80 14.90 14.51
N GLY A 689 -18.81 13.67 13.97
CA GLY A 689 -17.92 13.16 12.92
C GLY A 689 -16.47 13.63 13.04
N HIS A 690 -15.71 13.02 13.93
CA HIS A 690 -14.26 13.18 13.99
C HIS A 690 -13.59 11.95 13.42
N LEU A 691 -12.34 12.05 13.04
CA LEU A 691 -11.52 10.89 12.73
C LEU A 691 -11.02 10.31 14.05
N VAL A 692 -11.49 9.13 14.43
CA VAL A 692 -11.13 8.44 15.67
C VAL A 692 -10.44 7.13 15.35
N GLU A 693 -9.17 7.03 15.76
CA GLU A 693 -8.36 5.83 15.64
C GLU A 693 -7.74 5.47 16.99
N ALA A 694 -7.72 4.19 17.30
CA ALA A 694 -7.15 3.71 18.56
C ALA A 694 -6.26 2.49 18.34
N GLY A 695 -5.30 2.30 19.24
CA GLY A 695 -4.44 1.12 19.33
C GLY A 695 -4.27 0.70 20.79
N PHE A 696 -4.14 -0.60 21.02
CA PHE A 696 -3.90 -1.20 22.32
C PHE A 696 -2.91 -2.36 22.19
N ASP A 697 -1.87 -2.36 23.05
CA ASP A 697 -0.80 -3.32 22.96
C ASP A 697 -0.03 -3.51 24.28
N ASN A 698 0.88 -4.50 24.30
CA ASN A 698 1.84 -4.74 25.39
C ASN A 698 1.15 -4.75 26.78
N PHE A 699 0.09 -5.53 26.89
CA PHE A 699 -0.67 -5.70 28.12
C PHE A 699 0.04 -6.63 29.11
N PHE A 700 0.24 -6.19 30.35
CA PHE A 700 0.69 -7.08 31.42
C PHE A 700 0.29 -6.59 32.80
N VAL A 701 0.21 -7.53 33.76
CA VAL A 701 -0.05 -7.25 35.18
C VAL A 701 1.19 -7.62 35.99
N THR A 702 1.76 -6.63 36.68
CA THR A 702 2.83 -6.85 37.63
C THR A 702 2.30 -6.95 39.07
N GLN A 703 3.08 -7.56 39.94
CA GLN A 703 2.78 -7.61 41.36
C GLN A 703 3.98 -7.14 42.15
N THR A 704 3.74 -6.57 43.30
CA THR A 704 4.83 -6.22 44.25
C THR A 704 5.37 -7.50 44.87
N VAL A 705 6.58 -7.89 44.55
CA VAL A 705 7.27 -8.99 45.24
C VAL A 705 7.67 -8.52 46.62
N VAL A 706 6.98 -9.00 47.68
CA VAL A 706 7.47 -8.83 49.05
C VAL A 706 8.59 -9.85 49.20
N SER A 707 9.82 -9.45 48.94
CA SER A 707 10.96 -10.31 49.14
C SER A 707 11.09 -10.60 50.63
N SER A 708 10.88 -11.84 51.04
CA SER A 708 11.48 -12.39 52.25
C SER A 708 13.00 -12.17 52.17
N SER A 709 13.71 -12.05 53.25
CA SER A 709 15.13 -11.65 53.38
C SER A 709 16.13 -12.54 52.57
N GLU A 710 15.67 -13.50 51.81
CA GLU A 710 16.49 -14.38 50.95
C GLU A 710 16.57 -13.90 49.49
N ASP A 711 15.63 -13.03 49.01
CA ASP A 711 15.57 -12.61 47.59
C ASP A 711 16.30 -11.28 47.28
N LEU A 712 17.08 -10.73 48.23
CA LEU A 712 17.96 -9.58 47.97
C LEU A 712 19.07 -9.83 46.93
N THR A 713 19.25 -11.07 46.47
CA THR A 713 20.21 -11.43 45.42
C THR A 713 19.72 -11.17 44.01
N SER A 714 18.41 -11.13 43.74
CA SER A 714 17.87 -10.93 42.39
C SER A 714 17.82 -9.46 41.96
N LEU A 715 17.62 -8.54 42.90
CA LEU A 715 17.67 -7.08 42.63
C LEU A 715 19.07 -6.55 42.30
N ASN A 716 20.12 -7.33 42.61
CA ASN A 716 21.52 -6.95 42.41
C ASN A 716 22.04 -7.30 41.00
N ASN A 717 21.23 -7.85 40.10
CA ASN A 717 21.71 -8.39 38.83
C ASN A 717 21.39 -7.53 37.59
N LYS A 718 20.88 -6.32 37.74
CA LYS A 718 20.52 -5.46 36.62
C LYS A 718 21.75 -4.82 35.99
N VAL A 719 21.92 -5.07 34.66
CA VAL A 719 22.88 -4.39 33.80
C VAL A 719 22.15 -3.31 33.04
N THR A 720 22.61 -2.07 33.15
CA THR A 720 22.10 -0.95 32.36
C THR A 720 23.14 -0.50 31.34
N ILE A 721 22.76 -0.22 30.10
CA ILE A 721 23.66 0.28 29.07
C ILE A 721 23.11 1.56 28.43
N TYR A 722 23.98 2.53 28.20
CA TYR A 722 23.64 3.78 27.54
C TYR A 722 24.88 4.45 26.88
N PRO A 723 24.69 5.31 25.85
CA PRO A 723 23.46 5.50 25.11
C PRO A 723 23.10 4.27 24.29
N ASN A 724 21.80 4.05 24.03
CA ASN A 724 21.31 3.04 23.13
C ASN A 724 20.13 3.63 22.35
N PRO A 725 20.24 3.84 21.03
CA PRO A 725 21.38 3.52 20.13
C PRO A 725 22.68 4.29 20.42
N SER A 726 23.83 3.75 19.94
CA SER A 726 25.15 4.34 20.15
C SER A 726 26.04 4.32 18.91
N ASN A 727 26.87 5.36 18.75
CA ASN A 727 27.79 5.50 17.62
C ASN A 727 29.21 4.99 17.91
N ASP A 728 29.76 5.24 19.08
CA ASP A 728 31.18 5.05 19.36
C ASP A 728 31.47 4.29 20.66
N HIS A 729 30.59 4.38 21.65
CA HIS A 729 30.81 3.75 22.95
C HIS A 729 29.50 3.42 23.67
N LEU A 730 29.58 2.44 24.57
CA LEU A 730 28.54 2.14 25.57
C LEU A 730 29.10 2.39 26.96
N ILE A 731 28.25 2.91 27.81
CA ILE A 731 28.48 2.92 29.26
C ILE A 731 27.68 1.78 29.85
N ILE A 732 28.36 0.86 30.50
CA ILE A 732 27.77 -0.28 31.19
C ILE A 732 27.73 0.05 32.66
N GLU A 733 26.57 -0.03 33.26
CA GLU A 733 26.37 0.20 34.71
C GLU A 733 25.80 -1.07 35.35
N LEU A 734 26.54 -1.56 36.37
CA LEU A 734 26.14 -2.73 37.15
C LEU A 734 25.53 -2.27 38.46
N SER A 735 24.35 -2.77 38.80
CA SER A 735 23.63 -2.36 40.03
C SER A 735 24.22 -2.87 41.36
N GLU A 736 25.23 -3.73 41.31
CA GLU A 736 25.88 -4.29 42.50
C GLU A 736 26.78 -3.27 43.22
N LYS A 737 26.55 -3.04 44.51
CA LYS A 737 27.31 -2.08 45.33
C LYS A 737 28.47 -2.67 46.11
N ARG A 738 28.83 -3.94 45.97
CA ARG A 738 29.93 -4.57 46.74
C ARG A 738 30.90 -5.28 45.79
N ASN A 739 32.22 -5.16 46.09
CA ASN A 739 33.42 -5.72 45.45
C ASN A 739 33.11 -6.53 44.16
N ILE A 740 33.23 -5.89 43.00
CA ILE A 740 33.05 -6.56 41.72
C ILE A 740 34.22 -7.51 41.49
N GLU A 741 33.96 -8.81 41.44
CA GLU A 741 34.86 -9.73 40.75
C GLU A 741 34.93 -9.35 39.27
N VAL A 742 36.10 -9.42 38.66
CA VAL A 742 36.29 -9.13 37.25
C VAL A 742 35.39 -10.07 36.42
N LEU A 743 34.39 -9.51 35.69
CA LEU A 743 33.43 -10.26 34.89
C LEU A 743 33.87 -10.30 33.44
N ASP A 744 33.82 -11.47 32.82
CA ASP A 744 34.02 -11.63 31.40
C ASP A 744 32.76 -11.18 30.66
N TYR A 745 32.92 -10.45 29.52
CA TYR A 745 31.83 -10.13 28.62
C TYR A 745 32.16 -10.51 27.19
N GLN A 746 31.12 -10.70 26.40
CA GLN A 746 31.18 -10.77 24.95
C GLN A 746 30.08 -9.93 24.28
N ILE A 747 30.41 -9.37 23.11
CA ILE A 747 29.43 -8.74 22.25
C ILE A 747 29.15 -9.69 21.10
N VAL A 748 27.88 -10.05 20.95
CA VAL A 748 27.41 -10.99 19.93
C VAL A 748 26.53 -10.22 18.93
N SER A 749 26.79 -10.37 17.64
CA SER A 749 25.93 -9.81 16.59
C SER A 749 24.57 -10.52 16.57
N ALA A 750 23.56 -9.88 15.95
CA ALA A 750 22.24 -10.50 15.73
C ALA A 750 22.29 -11.82 14.94
N MET A 751 23.43 -12.10 14.29
CA MET A 751 23.70 -13.35 13.55
C MET A 751 24.40 -14.44 14.40
N GLY A 752 24.57 -14.20 15.71
CA GLY A 752 25.23 -15.13 16.63
C GLY A 752 26.75 -15.13 16.60
N SER A 753 27.40 -14.24 15.83
CA SER A 753 28.86 -14.15 15.78
C SER A 753 29.40 -13.29 16.90
N VAL A 754 30.42 -13.79 17.63
CA VAL A 754 31.14 -13.01 18.65
C VAL A 754 31.96 -11.93 17.97
N SER A 755 31.66 -10.67 18.22
CA SER A 755 32.28 -9.50 17.60
C SER A 755 33.35 -8.86 18.49
N LYS A 756 33.21 -8.98 19.80
CA LYS A 756 34.17 -8.45 20.78
C LYS A 756 34.09 -9.21 22.11
N VAL A 757 35.22 -9.38 22.76
CA VAL A 757 35.31 -9.99 24.12
C VAL A 757 36.19 -9.13 25.01
N GLY A 758 35.96 -9.19 26.30
CA GLY A 758 36.74 -8.41 27.28
C GLY A 758 36.32 -8.63 28.74
N LYS A 759 36.75 -7.75 29.62
CA LYS A 759 36.48 -7.81 31.05
C LYS A 759 35.94 -6.53 31.57
N ILE A 760 35.03 -6.63 32.54
CA ILE A 760 34.44 -5.52 33.28
C ILE A 760 34.97 -5.63 34.71
N ASP A 761 35.62 -4.56 35.21
CA ASP A 761 36.25 -4.50 36.51
C ASP A 761 35.77 -3.33 37.40
N PHE A 762 34.82 -2.55 36.90
CA PHE A 762 34.21 -1.42 37.60
C PHE A 762 32.69 -1.43 37.50
N HIS A 763 32.04 -0.77 38.48
CA HIS A 763 30.58 -0.58 38.48
C HIS A 763 30.05 0.14 37.23
N THR A 764 30.87 1.09 36.74
CA THR A 764 30.59 1.80 35.48
C THR A 764 31.79 1.63 34.55
N THR A 765 31.59 0.98 33.44
CA THR A 765 32.62 0.69 32.43
C THR A 765 32.23 1.32 31.10
N ARG A 766 33.17 2.10 30.55
CA ARG A 766 33.02 2.62 29.18
C ARG A 766 33.61 1.63 28.20
N LEU A 767 32.80 1.15 27.30
CA LEU A 767 33.16 0.18 26.26
C LEU A 767 33.18 0.86 24.90
N ASP A 768 34.34 0.88 24.24
CA ASP A 768 34.50 1.35 22.88
C ASP A 768 33.92 0.33 21.90
N ILE A 769 33.02 0.78 21.02
CA ILE A 769 32.36 -0.03 19.97
C ILE A 769 32.59 0.55 18.58
N ASN A 770 33.55 1.46 18.37
CA ASN A 770 33.86 2.06 17.07
C ASN A 770 34.12 1.04 15.95
N GLU A 771 34.75 -0.08 16.31
CA GLU A 771 35.13 -1.14 15.34
C GLU A 771 33.95 -2.04 14.92
N LEU A 772 32.79 -1.93 15.61
CA LEU A 772 31.62 -2.73 15.25
C LEU A 772 30.93 -2.11 14.04
N PRO A 773 30.56 -2.88 13.02
CA PRO A 773 29.64 -2.46 11.96
C PRO A 773 28.31 -1.94 12.51
N VAL A 774 27.62 -1.08 11.74
CA VAL A 774 26.24 -0.67 12.05
C VAL A 774 25.35 -1.90 12.13
N GLY A 775 24.56 -2.01 13.20
CA GLY A 775 23.70 -3.19 13.39
C GLY A 775 23.25 -3.40 14.83
N MET A 776 22.52 -4.49 15.01
CA MET A 776 22.02 -4.94 16.32
C MET A 776 23.00 -5.91 16.96
N TYR A 777 23.24 -5.74 18.26
CA TYR A 777 24.16 -6.53 19.06
C TYR A 777 23.59 -6.84 20.42
N PHE A 778 24.11 -7.87 21.06
CA PHE A 778 23.84 -8.24 22.45
C PHE A 778 25.14 -8.20 23.25
N LEU A 779 25.10 -7.48 24.38
CA LEU A 779 26.14 -7.53 25.37
C LEU A 779 25.80 -8.65 26.35
N ASP A 780 26.57 -9.72 26.32
CA ASP A 780 26.46 -10.87 27.21
C ASP A 780 27.59 -10.80 28.27
N ILE A 781 27.22 -10.71 29.53
CA ILE A 781 28.13 -10.65 30.67
C ILE A 781 27.92 -11.91 31.48
N LYS A 782 28.99 -12.65 31.74
CA LYS A 782 28.93 -13.93 32.44
C LYS A 782 28.15 -13.82 33.77
N GLY A 783 27.06 -14.57 33.87
CA GLY A 783 26.17 -14.61 35.05
C GLY A 783 25.15 -13.47 35.10
N LYS A 784 24.92 -12.73 33.99
CA LYS A 784 23.90 -11.71 33.83
C LYS A 784 23.05 -12.02 32.57
N ALA A 785 21.85 -11.48 32.54
CA ALA A 785 21.04 -11.55 31.31
C ALA A 785 21.65 -10.68 30.18
N PRO A 786 21.71 -11.16 28.93
CA PRO A 786 22.20 -10.37 27.80
C PRO A 786 21.37 -9.10 27.56
N VAL A 787 22.04 -8.00 27.23
CA VAL A 787 21.41 -6.70 27.01
C VAL A 787 21.60 -6.27 25.56
N LYS A 788 20.49 -6.01 24.85
CA LYS A 788 20.45 -5.58 23.46
C LYS A 788 20.89 -4.12 23.30
N PHE A 789 21.67 -3.82 22.26
CA PHE A 789 21.94 -2.46 21.81
C PHE A 789 22.04 -2.34 20.29
N ILE A 790 21.86 -1.11 19.81
CA ILE A 790 21.96 -0.75 18.40
C ILE A 790 23.20 0.12 18.20
N LYS A 791 24.09 -0.32 17.31
CA LYS A 791 25.22 0.44 16.80
C LYS A 791 24.76 1.19 15.53
N GLN A 792 24.90 2.52 15.57
CA GLN A 792 24.61 3.42 14.44
C GLN A 792 25.85 3.78 13.65
#